data_a2145d97546df336bb2b185dcab1a0ba
#
_entry.id   a2145d97546df336bb2b185dcab1a0ba
#
_cell.length_a   1.000
_cell.length_b   1.000
_cell.length_c   1.000
_cell.angle_alpha   90.00
_cell.angle_beta   90.00
_cell.angle_gamma   90.00
#
_symmetry.space_group_name_H-M   'P 1'
#
loop_
_entity.id
_entity.type
_entity.pdbx_description
1 polymer ?
#
loop_
_entity_poly.entity_id
_entity_poly.type
_entity_poly.pdbx_seq_one_letter_code
_entity_poly.pdbx_strand_id
1 'polypeptide(L)'
;MCIRDSLYAVKKNQNKTIDSLTIDMKVSKGLINTYTNDENKLYFEISKNLLGKELLVVTRLAQLPGDYAGYLNAGSKTAEHVVQFEKHAKKILLKEVSFTNISDEEDPISLSVAVNNFKPILGAFDIKNSEDDRYLIDVSSYFMSDSPGFNIIRSYEKENYKMGGVDKKRSFIDSARSFPRNTEILHTLTFTVNKAPRGNRTKTFSFQINHSIIALPDDPMPVRYEDERVGWFTLNKINYSSEKLKSDSYNIVRKWRLVPSDIDAYNRGELVEPIKPIIYYLDPGTPMKWRKYFKMGIEDWNSAFEKAGFKNAIIAKDPPSKEEDPNFSPEDIRYSTVRYVASTTRNAMGPSVSDPRTGEIIESDIVWYHNHLRSYRNRYLLETGAANPSARTLFTPEKEIGEMMRQVIAHEIGHALGLPHNMKASSAYPVDSLRSGNFTQKFGIATTIMDYARYNYVAQPGDENIRFVRQLGPYDNYSIEWGYRYFGKSPEEEKEILKKFVDEKSLNPIYMFGGYGNDPNSQTENIGDDPVKASMYGISNLKIVAKNLKEWTVEPKENYNELDELYGELIGVYRRYIYHVINLVGGIYDTPHNENQKGVVRYVNVDVDKQMEALNFMEKNLWNTQSWLMDKSLISQIKAEGVLGSLQGLQLSAFNRILSVSTVSYTHLRAHETSLHLVCRLLLE
;
A
#
# COMPACT_ATOMS: atom_id res chain seq x y z
N MET A 1 -39.63 -69.72 42.37
CA MET A 1 -38.30 -69.55 41.80
C MET A 1 -38.48 -68.68 40.59
N CYS A 2 -38.30 -67.33 40.76
CA CYS A 2 -38.55 -66.37 39.71
C CYS A 2 -37.24 -66.11 38.98
N ILE A 3 -37.20 -66.32 37.68
CA ILE A 3 -36.10 -65.93 36.79
C ILE A 3 -36.45 -64.57 36.29
N ARG A 4 -35.66 -63.58 36.67
CA ARG A 4 -35.71 -62.21 36.13
C ARG A 4 -34.87 -62.14 34.82
N ASP A 5 -35.53 -62.02 33.69
CA ASP A 5 -34.90 -61.69 32.45
C ASP A 5 -34.47 -60.22 32.48
N SER A 6 -33.18 -60.01 32.52
CA SER A 6 -32.59 -58.63 32.35
C SER A 6 -32.37 -58.41 30.88
N LEU A 7 -33.27 -57.64 30.29
CA LEU A 7 -33.10 -57.04 28.93
C LEU A 7 -32.00 -55.96 28.98
N TYR A 8 -30.80 -56.33 28.55
CA TYR A 8 -29.79 -55.40 28.21
C TYR A 8 -30.23 -54.64 26.90
N ALA A 9 -30.72 -53.41 27.05
CA ALA A 9 -30.95 -52.56 25.94
C ALA A 9 -29.59 -52.17 25.39
N VAL A 10 -29.16 -52.73 24.29
CA VAL A 10 -28.06 -52.26 23.46
C VAL A 10 -28.51 -50.93 22.89
N LYS A 11 -28.02 -49.82 23.44
CA LYS A 11 -28.10 -48.49 22.79
C LYS A 11 -27.39 -48.65 21.45
N LYS A 12 -28.17 -48.79 20.35
CA LYS A 12 -27.68 -48.54 18.99
C LYS A 12 -27.18 -47.12 18.98
N ASN A 13 -25.85 -46.93 18.96
CA ASN A 13 -25.24 -45.67 18.54
C ASN A 13 -25.68 -45.49 17.09
N GLN A 14 -26.76 -44.76 16.86
CA GLN A 14 -27.05 -44.23 15.54
C GLN A 14 -25.87 -43.30 15.21
N ASN A 15 -25.04 -43.68 14.27
CA ASN A 15 -24.02 -42.79 13.70
C ASN A 15 -24.77 -41.59 13.17
N LYS A 16 -24.66 -40.43 13.89
CA LYS A 16 -25.26 -39.18 13.44
C LYS A 16 -24.55 -38.79 12.16
N THR A 17 -25.28 -38.57 11.08
CA THR A 17 -24.72 -38.05 9.83
C THR A 17 -24.29 -36.57 10.00
N ILE A 18 -23.43 -36.05 9.11
CA ILE A 18 -23.08 -34.64 9.11
C ILE A 18 -24.34 -33.77 9.01
N ASP A 19 -25.26 -34.12 8.13
CA ASP A 19 -26.56 -33.43 7.96
C ASP A 19 -27.38 -33.44 9.24
N SER A 20 -27.38 -34.53 10.01
CA SER A 20 -28.10 -34.59 11.29
C SER A 20 -27.47 -33.76 12.41
N LEU A 21 -26.17 -33.47 12.33
CA LEU A 21 -25.44 -32.61 13.28
C LEU A 21 -25.57 -31.13 12.95
N THR A 22 -25.94 -30.81 11.72
CA THR A 22 -25.97 -29.43 11.19
C THR A 22 -27.36 -28.99 10.75
N ILE A 23 -28.40 -29.78 11.04
CA ILE A 23 -29.77 -29.55 10.54
C ILE A 23 -30.36 -28.20 10.90
N ASP A 24 -30.04 -27.69 12.10
CA ASP A 24 -30.52 -26.41 12.61
C ASP A 24 -29.50 -25.25 12.36
N MET A 25 -28.52 -25.45 11.50
CA MET A 25 -27.46 -24.48 11.24
C MET A 25 -27.65 -23.83 9.88
N LYS A 26 -27.30 -22.56 9.82
CA LYS A 26 -27.18 -21.82 8.54
C LYS A 26 -25.95 -22.32 7.80
N VAL A 27 -26.15 -22.74 6.56
CA VAL A 27 -25.12 -23.32 5.70
C VAL A 27 -24.65 -22.30 4.67
N SER A 28 -23.31 -22.24 4.41
CA SER A 28 -22.74 -21.59 3.24
C SER A 28 -21.77 -22.54 2.55
N LYS A 29 -22.05 -22.86 1.29
CA LYS A 29 -21.28 -23.82 0.49
C LYS A 29 -20.25 -23.12 -0.41
N GLY A 30 -19.06 -23.70 -0.52
CA GLY A 30 -17.97 -23.17 -1.35
C GLY A 30 -16.66 -23.91 -1.13
N LEU A 31 -15.55 -23.17 -1.04
CA LEU A 31 -14.21 -23.74 -0.81
C LEU A 31 -14.18 -24.61 0.45
N ILE A 32 -14.69 -24.10 1.56
CA ILE A 32 -14.97 -24.83 2.80
C ILE A 32 -16.46 -24.68 3.08
N ASN A 33 -17.21 -25.76 3.17
CA ASN A 33 -18.60 -25.65 3.61
C ASN A 33 -18.62 -25.24 5.09
N THR A 34 -19.34 -24.16 5.40
CA THR A 34 -19.43 -23.60 6.76
C THR A 34 -20.84 -23.72 7.30
N TYR A 35 -20.94 -23.96 8.60
CA TYR A 35 -22.21 -24.08 9.31
C TYR A 35 -22.17 -23.19 10.54
N THR A 36 -23.14 -22.28 10.67
CA THR A 36 -23.24 -21.33 11.80
C THR A 36 -24.61 -21.40 12.45
N ASN A 37 -24.70 -21.08 13.76
CA ASN A 37 -25.95 -20.94 14.48
C ASN A 37 -25.91 -19.74 15.44
N ASP A 38 -27.05 -19.40 16.05
CA ASP A 38 -27.18 -18.28 16.99
C ASP A 38 -26.46 -18.48 18.33
N GLU A 39 -25.93 -19.68 18.59
CA GLU A 39 -25.14 -20.02 19.78
C GLU A 39 -23.63 -19.75 19.57
N ASN A 40 -23.24 -19.00 18.59
CA ASN A 40 -21.83 -18.75 18.21
C ASN A 40 -21.07 -20.03 17.80
N LYS A 41 -21.75 -21.02 17.24
CA LYS A 41 -21.10 -22.21 16.69
C LYS A 41 -20.68 -21.96 15.24
N LEU A 42 -19.46 -22.39 14.93
CA LEU A 42 -18.93 -22.43 13.59
C LEU A 42 -18.28 -23.78 13.35
N TYR A 43 -18.85 -24.55 12.41
CA TYR A 43 -18.24 -25.77 11.94
C TYR A 43 -17.72 -25.61 10.53
N PHE A 44 -16.59 -26.27 10.27
CA PHE A 44 -16.04 -26.45 8.94
C PHE A 44 -16.23 -27.90 8.51
N GLU A 45 -16.68 -28.08 7.28
CA GLU A 45 -16.65 -29.35 6.59
C GLU A 45 -15.48 -29.35 5.62
N ILE A 46 -14.43 -30.08 5.98
CA ILE A 46 -13.20 -30.22 5.22
C ILE A 46 -13.31 -31.46 4.34
N SER A 47 -13.27 -31.24 3.01
CA SER A 47 -13.21 -32.39 2.09
C SER A 47 -11.80 -33.00 2.07
N LYS A 48 -11.71 -34.29 1.76
CA LYS A 48 -10.42 -34.99 1.60
C LYS A 48 -9.52 -34.32 0.54
N ASN A 49 -10.12 -33.77 -0.52
CA ASN A 49 -9.39 -33.08 -1.57
C ASN A 49 -8.75 -31.76 -1.10
N LEU A 50 -9.21 -31.20 0.01
CA LEU A 50 -8.66 -29.99 0.61
C LEU A 50 -7.51 -30.30 1.59
N LEU A 51 -7.41 -31.55 2.07
CA LEU A 51 -6.30 -31.97 2.91
C LEU A 51 -5.00 -31.93 2.13
N GLY A 52 -3.99 -31.32 2.71
CA GLY A 52 -2.69 -31.14 2.08
C GLY A 52 -2.62 -30.02 1.07
N LYS A 53 -3.73 -29.37 0.68
CA LYS A 53 -3.69 -28.18 -0.17
C LYS A 53 -3.28 -26.93 0.62
N GLU A 54 -2.54 -26.09 -0.03
CA GLU A 54 -2.09 -24.80 0.49
C GLU A 54 -3.17 -23.77 0.30
N LEU A 55 -3.54 -23.12 1.40
CA LEU A 55 -4.55 -22.08 1.46
C LEU A 55 -3.92 -20.79 1.99
N LEU A 56 -4.13 -19.69 1.32
CA LEU A 56 -3.68 -18.39 1.79
C LEU A 56 -4.74 -17.81 2.74
N VAL A 57 -4.34 -17.44 3.95
CA VAL A 57 -5.19 -16.73 4.91
C VAL A 57 -4.76 -15.27 4.97
N VAL A 58 -5.69 -14.39 4.65
CA VAL A 58 -5.51 -12.93 4.75
C VAL A 58 -6.41 -12.40 5.84
N THR A 59 -5.81 -11.75 6.83
CA THR A 59 -6.52 -11.14 7.96
C THR A 59 -6.64 -9.65 7.78
N ARG A 60 -7.86 -9.11 7.89
CA ARG A 60 -8.17 -7.68 7.78
C ARG A 60 -8.99 -7.19 8.96
N LEU A 61 -8.77 -5.94 9.36
CA LEU A 61 -9.65 -5.21 10.28
C LEU A 61 -10.89 -4.75 9.51
N ALA A 62 -12.05 -5.35 9.77
CA ALA A 62 -13.32 -4.88 9.20
C ALA A 62 -13.80 -3.62 9.93
N GLN A 63 -13.71 -3.61 11.28
CA GLN A 63 -13.97 -2.44 12.11
C GLN A 63 -13.00 -2.40 13.29
N LEU A 64 -12.70 -1.20 13.79
CA LEU A 64 -11.78 -0.98 14.88
C LEU A 64 -12.29 0.12 15.84
N PRO A 65 -11.84 0.11 17.12
CA PRO A 65 -12.21 1.14 18.07
C PRO A 65 -11.72 2.53 17.65
N GLY A 66 -12.49 3.56 17.96
CA GLY A 66 -12.05 4.94 17.77
C GLY A 66 -10.75 5.23 18.54
N ASP A 67 -9.87 6.03 17.94
CA ASP A 67 -8.55 6.42 18.45
C ASP A 67 -7.56 5.25 18.69
N TYR A 68 -7.84 4.06 18.14
CA TYR A 68 -6.90 2.95 18.14
C TYR A 68 -5.86 3.14 17.05
N ALA A 69 -4.56 2.99 17.42
CA ALA A 69 -3.38 2.99 16.55
C ALA A 69 -3.56 3.81 15.24
N GLY A 70 -3.23 5.10 15.28
CA GLY A 70 -3.56 6.10 14.25
C GLY A 70 -3.14 5.81 12.79
N TYR A 71 -2.43 4.70 12.54
CA TYR A 71 -2.02 4.23 11.21
C TYR A 71 -2.88 3.07 10.67
N LEU A 72 -3.74 2.44 11.51
CA LEU A 72 -4.66 1.38 11.09
C LEU A 72 -6.06 1.94 10.86
N ASN A 73 -6.68 1.46 9.79
CA ASN A 73 -8.04 1.82 9.39
C ASN A 73 -8.85 0.56 9.08
N ALA A 74 -10.16 0.69 8.98
CA ALA A 74 -11.01 -0.36 8.44
C ALA A 74 -10.52 -0.73 7.02
N GLY A 75 -10.41 -2.02 6.74
CA GLY A 75 -9.83 -2.58 5.52
C GLY A 75 -8.32 -2.87 5.60
N SER A 76 -7.61 -2.41 6.64
CA SER A 76 -6.17 -2.69 6.81
C SER A 76 -5.90 -4.18 6.93
N LYS A 77 -5.00 -4.68 6.09
CA LYS A 77 -4.42 -6.03 6.19
C LYS A 77 -3.45 -6.08 7.37
N THR A 78 -3.62 -7.03 8.29
CA THR A 78 -2.79 -7.16 9.48
C THR A 78 -1.88 -8.38 9.46
N ALA A 79 -2.31 -9.46 8.80
CA ALA A 79 -1.55 -10.68 8.67
C ALA A 79 -1.83 -11.39 7.33
N GLU A 80 -0.87 -12.18 6.90
CA GLU A 80 -0.95 -13.04 5.71
C GLU A 80 -0.14 -14.30 5.97
N HIS A 81 -0.77 -15.47 5.91
CA HIS A 81 -0.17 -16.75 6.19
C HIS A 81 -0.62 -17.80 5.18
N VAL A 82 0.25 -18.71 4.78
CA VAL A 82 -0.20 -19.92 4.10
C VAL A 82 -0.42 -21.01 5.13
N VAL A 83 -1.55 -21.68 5.03
CA VAL A 83 -1.95 -22.76 5.94
C VAL A 83 -2.30 -24.01 5.14
N GLN A 84 -2.28 -25.15 5.85
CA GLN A 84 -2.61 -26.44 5.30
C GLN A 84 -3.40 -27.24 6.33
N PHE A 85 -4.51 -27.87 5.92
CA PHE A 85 -5.22 -28.83 6.76
C PHE A 85 -4.58 -30.21 6.61
N GLU A 86 -4.22 -30.85 7.72
CA GLU A 86 -3.65 -32.18 7.75
C GLU A 86 -4.43 -33.09 8.72
N LYS A 87 -4.79 -34.28 8.27
CA LYS A 87 -5.42 -35.26 9.15
C LYS A 87 -4.37 -35.97 9.99
N HIS A 88 -4.52 -35.92 11.31
CA HIS A 88 -3.68 -36.65 12.26
C HIS A 88 -4.57 -37.41 13.26
N ALA A 89 -4.61 -38.74 13.14
CA ALA A 89 -5.46 -39.61 13.93
C ALA A 89 -6.95 -39.18 13.91
N LYS A 90 -7.51 -38.73 15.05
CA LYS A 90 -8.88 -38.25 15.21
C LYS A 90 -9.00 -36.71 15.11
N LYS A 91 -7.99 -36.04 14.64
CA LYS A 91 -7.94 -34.55 14.55
C LYS A 91 -7.64 -34.08 13.13
N ILE A 92 -8.10 -32.88 12.82
CA ILE A 92 -7.58 -32.07 11.73
C ILE A 92 -6.68 -31.01 12.33
N LEU A 93 -5.43 -30.95 11.89
CA LEU A 93 -4.44 -29.93 12.25
C LEU A 93 -4.48 -28.81 11.22
N LEU A 94 -4.38 -27.58 11.68
CA LEU A 94 -4.09 -26.42 10.87
C LEU A 94 -2.61 -26.08 11.05
N LYS A 95 -1.82 -26.23 9.99
CA LYS A 95 -0.38 -25.98 10.01
C LYS A 95 -0.03 -24.77 9.15
N GLU A 96 0.95 -23.98 9.57
CA GLU A 96 1.53 -22.90 8.76
C GLU A 96 2.56 -23.45 7.78
N VAL A 97 2.56 -22.93 6.56
CA VAL A 97 3.53 -23.27 5.51
C VAL A 97 4.30 -22.01 5.11
N SER A 98 5.62 -22.09 5.09
CA SER A 98 6.49 -21.01 4.63
C SER A 98 7.12 -21.38 3.30
N PHE A 99 7.20 -20.39 2.40
CA PHE A 99 7.88 -20.48 1.09
C PHE A 99 9.11 -19.59 1.03
N THR A 100 9.62 -19.15 2.17
CA THR A 100 10.84 -18.33 2.23
C THR A 100 12.08 -19.17 2.04
N ASN A 101 12.21 -20.27 2.81
CA ASN A 101 13.31 -21.21 2.71
C ASN A 101 12.94 -22.31 1.71
N ILE A 102 13.69 -22.38 0.62
CA ILE A 102 13.44 -23.31 -0.48
C ILE A 102 14.70 -24.10 -0.84
N SER A 103 14.49 -25.25 -1.45
CA SER A 103 15.50 -26.08 -2.08
C SER A 103 14.90 -26.81 -3.26
N ASP A 104 15.71 -27.33 -4.14
CA ASP A 104 15.28 -28.27 -5.15
C ASP A 104 14.81 -29.57 -4.44
N GLU A 105 13.66 -30.10 -4.83
CA GLU A 105 13.10 -31.31 -4.24
C GLU A 105 13.96 -32.55 -4.50
N GLU A 106 14.67 -32.59 -5.64
CA GLU A 106 15.58 -33.67 -6.02
C GLU A 106 16.95 -33.57 -5.31
N ASP A 107 17.29 -32.41 -4.74
CA ASP A 107 18.52 -32.20 -3.99
C ASP A 107 18.41 -32.78 -2.57
N PRO A 108 19.32 -33.66 -2.11
CA PRO A 108 19.31 -34.19 -0.75
C PRO A 108 19.23 -33.15 0.38
N ILE A 109 19.65 -31.90 0.15
CA ILE A 109 19.54 -30.81 1.11
C ILE A 109 18.08 -30.50 1.46
N SER A 110 17.13 -30.85 0.59
CA SER A 110 15.70 -30.69 0.82
C SER A 110 15.24 -31.36 2.14
N LEU A 111 15.83 -32.50 2.50
CA LEU A 111 15.57 -33.18 3.76
C LEU A 111 16.01 -32.33 4.95
N SER A 112 17.18 -31.68 4.85
CA SER A 112 17.69 -30.79 5.91
C SER A 112 16.84 -29.52 6.02
N VAL A 113 16.42 -28.94 4.90
CA VAL A 113 15.50 -27.79 4.89
C VAL A 113 14.18 -28.17 5.56
N ALA A 114 13.60 -29.32 5.24
CA ALA A 114 12.33 -29.79 5.82
C ALA A 114 12.41 -29.99 7.35
N VAL A 115 13.52 -30.59 7.84
CA VAL A 115 13.75 -30.81 9.28
C VAL A 115 13.91 -29.51 10.06
N ASN A 116 14.59 -28.51 9.48
CA ASN A 116 14.85 -27.22 10.13
C ASN A 116 13.72 -26.19 9.93
N ASN A 117 12.72 -26.49 9.10
CA ASN A 117 11.54 -25.64 8.85
C ASN A 117 10.26 -26.42 9.12
N PHE A 118 10.18 -27.04 10.31
CA PHE A 118 9.00 -27.79 10.72
C PHE A 118 7.76 -26.87 10.75
N LYS A 119 6.67 -27.32 10.11
CA LYS A 119 5.44 -26.55 9.96
C LYS A 119 4.76 -26.31 11.32
N PRO A 120 4.67 -25.07 11.84
CA PRO A 120 4.01 -24.77 13.11
C PRO A 120 2.55 -25.20 13.08
N ILE A 121 2.06 -25.76 14.20
CA ILE A 121 0.65 -26.14 14.37
C ILE A 121 -0.08 -24.95 14.98
N LEU A 122 -0.92 -24.28 14.17
CA LEU A 122 -1.73 -23.14 14.59
C LEU A 122 -3.01 -23.55 15.30
N GLY A 123 -3.57 -24.73 14.92
CA GLY A 123 -4.80 -25.24 15.50
C GLY A 123 -4.90 -26.78 15.40
N ALA A 124 -5.66 -27.39 16.31
CA ALA A 124 -5.92 -28.83 16.32
C ALA A 124 -7.39 -29.09 16.71
N PHE A 125 -8.18 -29.59 15.77
CA PHE A 125 -9.63 -29.72 15.88
C PHE A 125 -10.04 -31.18 15.91
N ASP A 126 -10.84 -31.56 16.90
CA ASP A 126 -11.40 -32.91 16.96
C ASP A 126 -12.41 -33.12 15.83
N ILE A 127 -12.30 -34.26 15.12
CA ILE A 127 -13.27 -34.66 14.11
C ILE A 127 -14.58 -35.02 14.82
N LYS A 128 -15.64 -34.25 14.62
CA LYS A 128 -16.97 -34.47 15.18
C LYS A 128 -17.70 -35.59 14.44
N ASN A 129 -17.51 -35.65 13.13
CA ASN A 129 -18.02 -36.70 12.27
C ASN A 129 -17.18 -36.80 10.99
N SER A 130 -17.20 -37.98 10.37
CA SER A 130 -16.60 -38.18 9.06
C SER A 130 -17.53 -39.04 8.19
N GLU A 131 -17.81 -38.58 6.98
CA GLU A 131 -18.73 -39.22 6.05
C GLU A 131 -18.29 -38.92 4.61
N ASP A 132 -18.25 -39.91 3.75
CA ASP A 132 -17.93 -39.75 2.31
C ASP A 132 -16.69 -38.88 2.02
N ASP A 133 -15.56 -39.16 2.69
CA ASP A 133 -14.33 -38.38 2.57
C ASP A 133 -14.46 -36.89 2.98
N ARG A 134 -15.46 -36.57 3.84
CA ARG A 134 -15.65 -35.24 4.45
C ARG A 134 -15.47 -35.33 5.96
N TYR A 135 -14.89 -34.30 6.55
CA TYR A 135 -14.60 -34.21 7.99
C TYR A 135 -15.23 -32.97 8.58
N LEU A 136 -16.17 -33.16 9.53
CA LEU A 136 -16.78 -32.05 10.26
C LEU A 136 -15.94 -31.71 11.50
N ILE A 137 -15.52 -30.46 11.65
CA ILE A 137 -14.75 -29.97 12.79
C ILE A 137 -15.41 -28.73 13.40
N ASP A 138 -15.29 -28.56 14.72
CA ASP A 138 -15.75 -27.36 15.44
C ASP A 138 -14.59 -26.40 15.60
N VAL A 139 -14.65 -25.25 14.90
CA VAL A 139 -13.64 -24.20 14.93
C VAL A 139 -14.07 -22.97 15.74
N SER A 140 -15.22 -23.01 16.41
CA SER A 140 -15.85 -21.90 17.13
C SER A 140 -14.89 -21.24 18.13
N SER A 141 -14.25 -22.03 18.99
CA SER A 141 -13.34 -21.53 20.03
C SER A 141 -12.07 -20.89 19.44
N TYR A 142 -11.67 -21.31 18.25
CA TYR A 142 -10.50 -20.79 17.55
C TYR A 142 -10.75 -19.34 17.10
N PHE A 143 -11.89 -19.10 16.46
CA PHE A 143 -12.26 -17.74 16.01
C PHE A 143 -12.79 -16.83 17.14
N MET A 144 -13.17 -17.38 18.30
CA MET A 144 -13.52 -16.63 19.50
C MET A 144 -12.34 -16.42 20.47
N SER A 145 -11.11 -16.54 20.00
CA SER A 145 -9.90 -16.31 20.77
C SER A 145 -8.85 -15.58 19.94
N ASP A 146 -7.84 -15.03 20.60
CA ASP A 146 -6.66 -14.42 19.95
C ASP A 146 -5.72 -15.55 19.51
N SER A 147 -6.15 -16.29 18.48
CA SER A 147 -5.49 -17.51 18.05
C SER A 147 -4.19 -17.24 17.28
N PRO A 148 -3.17 -18.11 17.44
CA PRO A 148 -1.93 -18.01 16.70
C PRO A 148 -2.16 -17.95 15.18
N GLY A 149 -1.42 -17.09 14.47
CA GLY A 149 -1.52 -16.90 13.03
C GLY A 149 -2.74 -16.09 12.55
N PHE A 150 -3.75 -15.91 13.42
CA PHE A 150 -4.99 -15.17 13.12
C PHE A 150 -5.19 -13.95 14.03
N ASN A 151 -4.20 -13.66 14.88
CA ASN A 151 -4.21 -12.51 15.76
C ASN A 151 -3.93 -11.21 14.99
N ILE A 152 -4.66 -10.15 15.37
CA ILE A 152 -4.55 -8.83 14.73
C ILE A 152 -3.73 -7.83 15.53
N ILE A 153 -3.54 -8.08 16.83
CA ILE A 153 -2.96 -7.12 17.75
C ILE A 153 -1.50 -7.49 18.02
N ARG A 154 -0.61 -6.60 17.66
CA ARG A 154 0.82 -6.79 17.87
C ARG A 154 1.19 -6.70 19.35
N SER A 155 2.24 -7.39 19.77
CA SER A 155 2.66 -7.44 21.18
C SER A 155 2.89 -6.05 21.78
N TYR A 156 3.53 -5.13 21.05
CA TYR A 156 3.75 -3.76 21.51
C TYR A 156 2.45 -2.95 21.69
N GLU A 157 1.40 -3.22 20.93
CA GLU A 157 0.09 -2.59 21.07
C GLU A 157 -0.62 -3.11 22.31
N LYS A 158 -0.52 -4.42 22.59
CA LYS A 158 -1.03 -5.03 23.83
C LYS A 158 -0.37 -4.38 25.05
N GLU A 159 0.94 -4.15 25.01
CA GLU A 159 1.70 -3.49 26.07
C GLU A 159 1.32 -2.02 26.21
N ASN A 160 1.26 -1.27 25.12
CA ASN A 160 0.94 0.16 25.11
C ASN A 160 -0.42 0.46 25.73
N TYR A 161 -1.43 -0.35 25.39
CA TYR A 161 -2.80 -0.20 25.90
C TYR A 161 -3.05 -0.99 27.18
N LYS A 162 -2.09 -1.78 27.67
CA LYS A 162 -2.23 -2.72 28.78
C LYS A 162 -3.48 -3.59 28.63
N MET A 163 -3.54 -4.28 27.46
CA MET A 163 -4.68 -5.10 27.08
C MET A 163 -4.72 -6.41 27.87
N GLY A 164 -5.90 -6.80 28.32
CA GLY A 164 -6.18 -8.10 28.87
C GLY A 164 -6.43 -9.16 27.78
N GLY A 165 -6.81 -10.36 28.19
CA GLY A 165 -7.24 -11.43 27.27
C GLY A 165 -8.59 -11.12 26.61
N VAL A 166 -8.98 -11.98 25.66
CA VAL A 166 -10.28 -11.91 24.99
C VAL A 166 -11.41 -12.18 25.99
N ASP A 167 -12.39 -11.28 26.02
CA ASP A 167 -13.64 -11.48 26.76
C ASP A 167 -14.60 -12.34 25.92
N LYS A 168 -14.64 -13.61 26.21
CA LYS A 168 -15.45 -14.60 25.46
C LYS A 168 -16.95 -14.32 25.53
N LYS A 169 -17.45 -13.61 26.56
CA LYS A 169 -18.88 -13.27 26.65
C LYS A 169 -19.28 -12.11 25.72
N ARG A 170 -18.31 -11.30 25.33
CA ARG A 170 -18.50 -10.15 24.44
C ARG A 170 -17.78 -10.32 23.09
N SER A 171 -17.51 -11.57 22.72
CA SER A 171 -16.90 -11.93 21.44
C SER A 171 -17.82 -12.89 20.68
N PHE A 172 -17.95 -12.68 19.37
CA PHE A 172 -18.97 -13.35 18.56
C PHE A 172 -18.44 -13.74 17.20
N ILE A 173 -19.02 -14.80 16.61
CA ILE A 173 -18.91 -15.11 15.19
C ILE A 173 -20.04 -14.36 14.48
N ASP A 174 -19.72 -13.33 13.70
CA ASP A 174 -20.70 -12.49 13.05
C ASP A 174 -21.28 -13.16 11.79
N SER A 175 -20.41 -13.76 10.97
CA SER A 175 -20.81 -14.52 9.79
C SER A 175 -19.70 -15.41 9.25
N ALA A 176 -20.11 -16.47 8.53
CA ALA A 176 -19.23 -17.27 7.71
C ALA A 176 -19.86 -17.42 6.33
N ARG A 177 -19.16 -17.00 5.28
CA ARG A 177 -19.60 -17.03 3.89
C ARG A 177 -18.56 -17.74 3.05
N SER A 178 -18.99 -18.68 2.25
CA SER A 178 -18.10 -19.44 1.39
C SER A 178 -18.41 -19.20 -0.08
N PHE A 179 -17.37 -19.04 -0.88
CA PHE A 179 -17.38 -18.86 -2.31
C PHE A 179 -16.57 -19.96 -2.99
N PRO A 180 -16.63 -20.14 -4.31
CA PRO A 180 -15.93 -21.24 -4.96
C PRO A 180 -14.40 -21.29 -4.71
N ARG A 181 -13.75 -20.15 -4.46
CA ARG A 181 -12.29 -20.06 -4.26
C ARG A 181 -11.87 -19.47 -2.92
N ASN A 182 -12.80 -18.99 -2.10
CA ASN A 182 -12.48 -18.46 -0.77
C ASN A 182 -13.62 -18.71 0.23
N THR A 183 -13.25 -18.64 1.51
CA THR A 183 -14.18 -18.67 2.62
C THR A 183 -13.87 -17.50 3.55
N GLU A 184 -14.88 -16.68 3.81
CA GLU A 184 -14.82 -15.47 4.61
C GLU A 184 -15.38 -15.70 5.99
N ILE A 185 -14.60 -15.44 7.03
CA ILE A 185 -15.02 -15.53 8.43
C ILE A 185 -14.95 -14.14 9.04
N LEU A 186 -16.10 -13.60 9.37
CA LEU A 186 -16.23 -12.32 10.07
C LEU A 186 -16.56 -12.60 11.53
N HIS A 187 -15.78 -12.05 12.46
CA HIS A 187 -16.00 -12.21 13.88
C HIS A 187 -15.58 -10.98 14.67
N THR A 188 -16.16 -10.81 15.87
CA THR A 188 -15.87 -9.71 16.78
C THR A 188 -15.11 -10.25 17.99
N LEU A 189 -13.93 -9.68 18.29
CA LEU A 189 -13.19 -9.92 19.51
C LEU A 189 -13.18 -8.67 20.39
N THR A 190 -13.48 -8.87 21.67
CA THR A 190 -13.50 -7.80 22.67
C THR A 190 -12.44 -8.03 23.75
N PHE A 191 -11.72 -6.95 24.09
CA PHE A 191 -10.63 -6.94 25.07
C PHE A 191 -10.88 -5.89 26.15
N THR A 192 -10.44 -6.17 27.36
CA THR A 192 -10.30 -5.15 28.40
C THR A 192 -9.03 -4.36 28.18
N VAL A 193 -9.06 -3.04 28.42
CA VAL A 193 -7.95 -2.12 28.18
C VAL A 193 -7.74 -1.24 29.42
N ASN A 194 -6.57 -1.33 30.04
CA ASN A 194 -6.27 -0.55 31.25
C ASN A 194 -5.69 0.84 30.96
N LYS A 195 -5.09 1.02 29.77
CA LYS A 195 -4.56 2.31 29.31
C LYS A 195 -5.21 2.69 27.98
N ALA A 196 -6.50 3.06 28.03
CA ALA A 196 -7.25 3.47 26.85
C ALA A 196 -6.92 4.91 26.42
N PRO A 197 -7.09 5.27 25.13
CA PRO A 197 -7.05 6.67 24.68
C PRO A 197 -8.04 7.56 25.43
N ARG A 198 -7.79 8.88 25.49
CA ARG A 198 -8.58 9.84 26.28
C ARG A 198 -10.09 9.81 26.00
N GLY A 199 -10.51 9.52 24.79
CA GLY A 199 -11.92 9.40 24.39
C GLY A 199 -12.61 8.13 24.87
N ASN A 200 -11.87 7.06 25.16
CA ASN A 200 -12.41 5.75 25.51
C ASN A 200 -12.57 5.60 27.03
N ARG A 201 -13.76 5.94 27.56
CA ARG A 201 -14.10 5.82 28.97
C ARG A 201 -14.47 4.40 29.41
N THR A 202 -14.79 3.52 28.48
CA THR A 202 -15.30 2.16 28.77
C THR A 202 -14.20 1.15 29.12
N LYS A 203 -12.93 1.50 28.88
CA LYS A 203 -11.78 0.60 29.02
C LYS A 203 -11.97 -0.72 28.27
N THR A 204 -12.57 -0.64 27.08
CA THR A 204 -12.89 -1.78 26.25
C THR A 204 -12.54 -1.48 24.80
N PHE A 205 -11.89 -2.42 24.14
CA PHE A 205 -11.73 -2.43 22.68
C PHE A 205 -12.50 -3.60 22.09
N SER A 206 -13.30 -3.35 21.06
CA SER A 206 -13.92 -4.40 20.24
C SER A 206 -13.46 -4.20 18.80
N PHE A 207 -12.97 -5.28 18.20
CA PHE A 207 -12.53 -5.31 16.81
C PHE A 207 -13.43 -6.27 16.05
N GLN A 208 -13.88 -5.86 14.86
CA GLN A 208 -14.44 -6.79 13.90
C GLN A 208 -13.36 -7.17 12.90
N ILE A 209 -13.14 -8.47 12.75
CA ILE A 209 -12.01 -9.05 12.03
C ILE A 209 -12.56 -9.93 10.92
N ASN A 210 -11.99 -9.79 9.72
CA ASN A 210 -12.29 -10.68 8.61
C ASN A 210 -11.08 -11.53 8.27
N HIS A 211 -11.29 -12.85 8.14
CA HIS A 211 -10.30 -13.78 7.62
C HIS A 211 -10.78 -14.32 6.29
N SER A 212 -10.02 -14.05 5.23
CA SER A 212 -10.22 -14.64 3.91
C SER A 212 -9.33 -15.87 3.79
N ILE A 213 -9.93 -17.08 3.74
CA ILE A 213 -9.22 -18.33 3.48
C ILE A 213 -9.34 -18.63 1.99
N ILE A 214 -8.25 -18.62 1.26
CA ILE A 214 -8.19 -18.52 -0.20
C ILE A 214 -7.49 -19.75 -0.78
N ALA A 215 -8.08 -20.38 -1.80
CA ALA A 215 -7.40 -21.41 -2.58
C ALA A 215 -6.35 -20.79 -3.51
N LEU A 216 -5.09 -21.20 -3.35
CA LEU A 216 -4.03 -20.83 -4.27
C LEU A 216 -4.25 -21.44 -5.66
N PRO A 217 -3.70 -20.85 -6.75
CA PRO A 217 -3.77 -21.43 -8.09
C PRO A 217 -3.21 -22.87 -8.15
N ASP A 218 -3.93 -23.77 -8.79
CA ASP A 218 -3.46 -25.17 -8.98
C ASP A 218 -2.29 -25.25 -9.96
N ASP A 219 -2.18 -24.28 -10.90
CA ASP A 219 -1.07 -24.10 -11.83
C ASP A 219 -0.30 -22.83 -11.43
N PRO A 220 0.83 -22.93 -10.72
CA PRO A 220 1.60 -21.78 -10.27
C PRO A 220 2.19 -20.97 -11.43
N MET A 221 2.08 -19.63 -11.36
CA MET A 221 2.67 -18.73 -12.37
C MET A 221 4.20 -18.86 -12.37
N PRO A 222 4.89 -18.88 -13.53
CA PRO A 222 6.33 -18.74 -13.58
C PRO A 222 6.80 -17.46 -12.89
N VAL A 223 7.81 -17.58 -12.03
CA VAL A 223 8.35 -16.44 -11.28
C VAL A 223 9.07 -15.46 -12.20
N ARG A 224 9.11 -14.17 -11.80
CA ARG A 224 9.99 -13.17 -12.39
C ARG A 224 10.93 -12.65 -11.32
N TYR A 225 12.24 -12.66 -11.61
CA TYR A 225 13.26 -12.17 -10.69
C TYR A 225 13.30 -10.65 -10.64
N GLU A 226 13.56 -10.09 -9.44
CA GLU A 226 13.75 -8.67 -9.24
C GLU A 226 14.99 -8.13 -9.96
N ASP A 227 14.92 -6.87 -10.38
CA ASP A 227 16.07 -6.01 -10.65
C ASP A 227 15.93 -4.74 -9.82
N GLU A 228 16.89 -4.46 -8.90
CA GLU A 228 16.80 -3.32 -7.97
C GLU A 228 16.71 -1.95 -8.67
N ARG A 229 17.04 -1.89 -9.95
CA ARG A 229 16.96 -0.68 -10.80
C ARG A 229 15.57 -0.42 -11.35
N VAL A 230 14.66 -1.39 -11.16
CA VAL A 230 13.24 -1.27 -11.51
C VAL A 230 12.39 -1.55 -10.27
N GLY A 231 11.66 -0.57 -9.79
CA GLY A 231 10.87 -0.71 -8.55
C GLY A 231 9.68 -1.65 -8.71
N TRP A 232 9.66 -2.72 -7.90
CA TRP A 232 8.55 -3.66 -7.79
C TRP A 232 8.36 -4.12 -6.35
N PHE A 233 7.13 -4.44 -5.95
CA PHE A 233 6.91 -5.19 -4.73
C PHE A 233 7.37 -6.63 -4.92
N THR A 234 8.07 -7.15 -3.93
CA THR A 234 8.75 -8.45 -4.04
C THR A 234 8.43 -9.38 -2.88
N LEU A 235 8.76 -10.65 -3.06
CA LEU A 235 8.81 -11.69 -2.05
C LEU A 235 10.23 -12.24 -1.98
N ASN A 236 10.79 -12.31 -0.77
CA ASN A 236 12.12 -12.86 -0.56
C ASN A 236 12.12 -14.39 -0.57
N LYS A 237 13.14 -14.97 -1.18
CA LYS A 237 13.45 -16.40 -1.21
C LYS A 237 14.90 -16.64 -0.76
N ILE A 238 15.09 -17.71 0.00
CA ILE A 238 16.41 -18.19 0.44
C ILE A 238 16.56 -19.61 -0.10
N ASN A 239 17.41 -19.76 -1.13
CA ASN A 239 17.66 -21.03 -1.80
C ASN A 239 18.89 -21.73 -1.21
N TYR A 240 18.67 -22.93 -0.69
CA TYR A 240 19.72 -23.77 -0.11
C TYR A 240 20.40 -24.70 -1.11
N SER A 241 19.81 -24.91 -2.29
CA SER A 241 20.44 -25.67 -3.40
C SER A 241 21.37 -24.81 -4.26
N SER A 242 21.77 -23.63 -3.78
CA SER A 242 22.69 -22.74 -4.48
C SER A 242 24.11 -23.28 -4.46
N GLU A 243 24.79 -23.36 -5.61
CA GLU A 243 26.20 -23.74 -5.75
C GLU A 243 27.20 -22.68 -5.25
N LYS A 244 26.73 -21.51 -4.79
CA LYS A 244 27.57 -20.41 -4.31
C LYS A 244 28.25 -20.66 -2.96
N LEU A 245 28.20 -21.88 -2.43
CA LEU A 245 28.72 -22.26 -1.10
C LEU A 245 28.14 -21.47 0.06
N LYS A 246 26.91 -20.96 -0.15
CA LYS A 246 26.07 -20.30 0.84
C LYS A 246 24.61 -20.39 0.38
N SER A 247 23.64 -20.23 1.31
CA SER A 247 22.25 -19.98 0.90
C SER A 247 22.18 -18.68 0.07
N ASP A 248 21.52 -18.75 -1.08
CA ASP A 248 21.38 -17.58 -1.96
C ASP A 248 20.03 -16.89 -1.72
N SER A 249 20.07 -15.63 -1.34
CA SER A 249 18.87 -14.83 -1.15
C SER A 249 18.58 -14.05 -2.41
N TYR A 250 17.35 -14.15 -2.91
CA TYR A 250 16.86 -13.39 -4.05
C TYR A 250 15.39 -13.03 -3.88
N ASN A 251 14.93 -12.07 -4.67
CA ASN A 251 13.55 -11.63 -4.66
C ASN A 251 12.83 -11.99 -5.96
N ILE A 252 11.55 -12.29 -5.84
CA ILE A 252 10.63 -12.48 -6.97
C ILE A 252 9.57 -11.39 -6.93
N VAL A 253 9.16 -10.88 -8.10
CA VAL A 253 8.21 -9.78 -8.19
C VAL A 253 6.76 -10.24 -7.99
N ARG A 254 5.94 -9.35 -7.45
CA ARG A 254 4.49 -9.54 -7.32
C ARG A 254 3.80 -8.92 -8.53
N LYS A 255 3.10 -9.71 -9.33
CA LYS A 255 2.44 -9.24 -10.55
C LYS A 255 1.21 -10.08 -10.90
N TRP A 256 0.31 -9.53 -11.71
CA TRP A 256 -0.78 -10.30 -12.30
C TRP A 256 -0.25 -11.24 -13.38
N ARG A 257 -0.93 -12.38 -13.57
CA ARG A 257 -0.66 -13.29 -14.71
C ARG A 257 -1.35 -12.74 -15.95
N LEU A 258 -0.57 -12.27 -16.91
CA LEU A 258 -1.05 -11.91 -18.25
C LEU A 258 -0.41 -12.82 -19.30
N VAL A 259 -1.24 -13.55 -20.04
CA VAL A 259 -0.82 -14.43 -21.13
C VAL A 259 -1.56 -13.98 -22.39
N PRO A 260 -0.87 -13.79 -23.54
CA PRO A 260 -1.51 -13.39 -24.79
C PRO A 260 -2.58 -14.40 -25.24
N SER A 261 -3.72 -13.92 -25.68
CA SER A 261 -4.78 -14.77 -26.28
C SER A 261 -4.38 -15.35 -27.62
N ASP A 262 -3.47 -14.67 -28.35
CA ASP A 262 -2.85 -15.09 -29.59
C ASP A 262 -1.34 -14.87 -29.51
N ILE A 263 -0.60 -15.94 -29.23
CA ILE A 263 0.86 -15.91 -29.06
C ILE A 263 1.58 -15.59 -30.38
N ASP A 264 1.07 -16.06 -31.49
CA ASP A 264 1.70 -15.83 -32.81
C ASP A 264 1.57 -14.36 -33.23
N ALA A 265 0.39 -13.77 -33.06
CA ALA A 265 0.18 -12.33 -33.29
C ALA A 265 1.04 -11.48 -32.34
N TYR A 266 1.10 -11.86 -31.08
CA TYR A 266 1.93 -11.20 -30.09
C TYR A 266 3.42 -11.22 -30.48
N ASN A 267 3.93 -12.37 -30.91
CA ASN A 267 5.32 -12.53 -31.34
C ASN A 267 5.65 -11.75 -32.63
N ARG A 268 4.64 -11.44 -33.47
CA ARG A 268 4.79 -10.52 -34.61
C ARG A 268 4.78 -9.05 -34.21
N GLY A 269 4.58 -8.72 -32.91
CA GLY A 269 4.52 -7.36 -32.39
C GLY A 269 3.14 -6.70 -32.50
N GLU A 270 2.09 -7.47 -32.76
CA GLU A 270 0.71 -7.00 -32.75
C GLU A 270 0.19 -6.87 -31.32
N LEU A 271 -0.68 -5.88 -31.08
CA LEU A 271 -1.37 -5.74 -29.79
C LEU A 271 -2.49 -6.77 -29.68
N VAL A 272 -2.41 -7.63 -28.66
CA VAL A 272 -3.40 -8.67 -28.40
C VAL A 272 -4.05 -8.48 -27.02
N GLU A 273 -5.24 -9.01 -26.85
CA GLU A 273 -5.86 -9.07 -25.51
C GLU A 273 -5.21 -10.19 -24.68
N PRO A 274 -5.11 -10.05 -23.36
CA PRO A 274 -4.75 -11.18 -22.52
C PRO A 274 -5.91 -12.20 -22.46
N ILE A 275 -5.58 -13.48 -22.24
CA ILE A 275 -6.59 -14.53 -22.01
C ILE A 275 -7.53 -14.14 -20.87
N LYS A 276 -6.99 -13.53 -19.80
CA LYS A 276 -7.75 -13.04 -18.65
C LYS A 276 -7.31 -11.60 -18.36
N PRO A 277 -8.12 -10.59 -18.70
CA PRO A 277 -7.83 -9.20 -18.33
C PRO A 277 -7.99 -8.98 -16.82
N ILE A 278 -7.33 -7.94 -16.30
CA ILE A 278 -7.51 -7.45 -14.94
C ILE A 278 -8.79 -6.64 -14.91
N ILE A 279 -9.78 -7.04 -14.09
CA ILE A 279 -11.08 -6.37 -14.03
C ILE A 279 -11.30 -5.80 -12.64
N TYR A 280 -11.58 -4.49 -12.58
CA TYR A 280 -12.00 -3.81 -11.36
C TYR A 280 -13.48 -3.42 -11.42
N TYR A 281 -14.22 -3.78 -10.39
CA TYR A 281 -15.62 -3.37 -10.21
C TYR A 281 -15.70 -2.21 -9.23
N LEU A 282 -16.48 -1.19 -9.57
CA LEU A 282 -16.76 -0.11 -8.62
C LEU A 282 -17.72 -0.60 -7.54
N ASP A 283 -17.54 -0.11 -6.31
CA ASP A 283 -18.47 -0.35 -5.21
C ASP A 283 -19.85 0.27 -5.54
N PRO A 284 -20.97 -0.41 -5.27
CA PRO A 284 -22.30 0.16 -5.43
C PRO A 284 -22.49 1.50 -4.70
N GLY A 285 -21.81 1.71 -3.56
CA GLY A 285 -21.81 2.95 -2.79
C GLY A 285 -21.01 4.09 -3.39
N THR A 286 -20.29 3.89 -4.50
CA THR A 286 -19.53 4.95 -5.17
C THR A 286 -20.47 6.00 -5.76
N PRO A 287 -20.37 7.30 -5.37
CA PRO A 287 -21.23 8.35 -5.91
C PRO A 287 -21.14 8.45 -7.44
N MET A 288 -22.29 8.53 -8.10
CA MET A 288 -22.41 8.47 -9.57
C MET A 288 -21.51 9.50 -10.30
N LYS A 289 -21.44 10.74 -9.75
CA LYS A 289 -20.62 11.82 -10.33
C LYS A 289 -19.13 11.50 -10.40
N TRP A 290 -18.61 10.62 -9.51
CA TRP A 290 -17.20 10.25 -9.44
C TRP A 290 -16.85 9.00 -10.25
N ARG A 291 -17.80 8.14 -10.59
CA ARG A 291 -17.56 6.85 -11.28
C ARG A 291 -16.76 7.00 -12.57
N LYS A 292 -17.02 8.03 -13.36
CA LYS A 292 -16.27 8.29 -14.60
C LYS A 292 -14.79 8.50 -14.37
N TYR A 293 -14.40 9.21 -13.31
CA TYR A 293 -13.00 9.49 -12.99
C TYR A 293 -12.28 8.27 -12.43
N PHE A 294 -12.98 7.44 -11.64
CA PHE A 294 -12.44 6.15 -11.21
C PHE A 294 -12.15 5.24 -12.40
N LYS A 295 -13.11 5.09 -13.31
CA LYS A 295 -12.93 4.26 -14.51
C LYS A 295 -11.77 4.77 -15.38
N MET A 296 -11.71 6.08 -15.63
CA MET A 296 -10.61 6.68 -16.38
C MET A 296 -9.25 6.38 -15.74
N GLY A 297 -9.10 6.58 -14.42
CA GLY A 297 -7.83 6.34 -13.75
C GLY A 297 -7.40 4.87 -13.73
N ILE A 298 -8.34 3.93 -13.69
CA ILE A 298 -8.06 2.50 -13.83
C ILE A 298 -7.59 2.19 -15.25
N GLU A 299 -8.31 2.67 -16.27
CA GLU A 299 -8.07 2.34 -17.68
C GLU A 299 -6.90 3.12 -18.30
N ASP A 300 -6.41 4.19 -17.67
CA ASP A 300 -5.19 4.92 -18.08
C ASP A 300 -3.99 3.97 -18.25
N TRP A 301 -3.91 2.91 -17.44
CA TRP A 301 -2.83 1.92 -17.48
C TRP A 301 -2.78 1.11 -18.77
N ASN A 302 -3.88 1.07 -19.57
CA ASN A 302 -3.83 0.37 -20.86
C ASN A 302 -2.75 0.95 -21.78
N SER A 303 -2.47 2.25 -21.72
CA SER A 303 -1.39 2.88 -22.50
C SER A 303 0.01 2.32 -22.14
N ALA A 304 0.21 1.93 -20.88
CA ALA A 304 1.44 1.28 -20.44
C ALA A 304 1.46 -0.21 -20.81
N PHE A 305 0.31 -0.90 -20.71
CA PHE A 305 0.19 -2.30 -21.14
C PHE A 305 0.39 -2.48 -22.64
N GLU A 306 0.06 -1.49 -23.47
CA GLU A 306 0.38 -1.52 -24.90
C GLU A 306 1.88 -1.59 -25.17
N LYS A 307 2.74 -1.00 -24.30
CA LYS A 307 4.21 -1.17 -24.40
C LYS A 307 4.64 -2.61 -24.09
N ALA A 308 3.88 -3.31 -23.26
CA ALA A 308 4.09 -4.73 -22.99
C ALA A 308 3.45 -5.66 -24.05
N GLY A 309 2.76 -5.11 -25.08
CA GLY A 309 2.14 -5.86 -26.17
C GLY A 309 0.67 -6.22 -25.95
N PHE A 310 0.01 -5.67 -24.91
CA PHE A 310 -1.38 -5.98 -24.59
C PHE A 310 -2.30 -4.79 -24.83
N LYS A 311 -3.45 -5.02 -25.45
CA LYS A 311 -4.60 -4.11 -25.47
C LYS A 311 -5.68 -4.60 -24.52
N ASN A 312 -6.50 -3.68 -23.96
CA ASN A 312 -7.58 -4.02 -23.05
C ASN A 312 -7.14 -4.91 -21.85
N ALA A 313 -5.91 -4.69 -21.37
CA ALA A 313 -5.33 -5.50 -20.30
C ALA A 313 -5.99 -5.25 -18.94
N ILE A 314 -6.49 -4.03 -18.72
CA ILE A 314 -7.21 -3.63 -17.49
C ILE A 314 -8.52 -2.95 -17.86
N ILE A 315 -9.60 -3.32 -17.16
CA ILE A 315 -10.97 -2.91 -17.48
C ILE A 315 -11.67 -2.48 -16.19
N ALA A 316 -12.33 -1.33 -16.22
CA ALA A 316 -13.16 -0.84 -15.14
C ALA A 316 -14.65 -1.07 -15.44
N LYS A 317 -15.38 -1.64 -14.50
CA LYS A 317 -16.82 -1.93 -14.63
C LYS A 317 -17.62 -1.33 -13.50
N ASP A 318 -18.88 -0.98 -13.78
CA ASP A 318 -19.87 -0.76 -12.73
C ASP A 318 -20.17 -2.11 -12.04
N PRO A 319 -20.63 -2.10 -10.77
CA PRO A 319 -21.07 -3.32 -10.13
C PRO A 319 -22.22 -3.94 -10.94
N PRO A 320 -22.25 -5.28 -11.10
CA PRO A 320 -23.35 -5.93 -11.77
C PRO A 320 -24.66 -5.71 -10.98
N SER A 321 -25.77 -5.64 -11.69
CA SER A 321 -27.09 -5.65 -11.06
C SER A 321 -27.37 -7.03 -10.42
N LYS A 322 -28.37 -7.08 -9.53
CA LYS A 322 -28.78 -8.36 -8.94
C LYS A 322 -29.37 -9.34 -9.95
N GLU A 323 -29.86 -8.84 -11.08
CA GLU A 323 -30.36 -9.64 -12.19
C GLU A 323 -29.22 -10.23 -13.00
N GLU A 324 -28.10 -9.51 -13.17
CA GLU A 324 -26.90 -9.96 -13.90
C GLU A 324 -26.07 -10.95 -13.08
N ASP A 325 -25.87 -10.66 -11.80
CA ASP A 325 -25.15 -11.56 -10.87
C ASP A 325 -25.75 -11.45 -9.45
N PRO A 326 -26.71 -12.31 -9.11
CA PRO A 326 -27.34 -12.30 -7.78
C PRO A 326 -26.37 -12.68 -6.64
N ASN A 327 -25.23 -13.29 -6.96
CA ASN A 327 -24.23 -13.74 -6.00
C ASN A 327 -23.01 -12.81 -5.93
N PHE A 328 -22.99 -11.73 -6.72
CA PHE A 328 -21.89 -10.76 -6.66
C PHE A 328 -21.66 -10.26 -5.24
N SER A 329 -20.42 -10.36 -4.80
CA SER A 329 -19.97 -9.84 -3.52
C SER A 329 -18.54 -9.29 -3.64
N PRO A 330 -18.27 -8.09 -3.11
CA PRO A 330 -16.90 -7.58 -3.02
C PRO A 330 -15.97 -8.44 -2.13
N GLU A 331 -16.51 -9.42 -1.42
CA GLU A 331 -15.73 -10.37 -0.59
C GLU A 331 -15.38 -11.64 -1.35
N ASP A 332 -15.92 -11.85 -2.55
CA ASP A 332 -15.55 -12.97 -3.42
C ASP A 332 -14.27 -12.62 -4.18
N ILE A 333 -13.21 -13.36 -3.91
CA ILE A 333 -11.86 -13.13 -4.48
C ILE A 333 -11.81 -13.15 -6.02
N ARG A 334 -12.86 -13.63 -6.67
CA ARG A 334 -12.94 -13.57 -8.13
C ARG A 334 -13.15 -12.16 -8.68
N TYR A 335 -13.50 -11.20 -7.82
CA TYR A 335 -13.79 -9.81 -8.17
C TYR A 335 -12.85 -8.88 -7.42
N SER A 336 -11.97 -8.18 -8.13
CA SER A 336 -11.24 -7.04 -7.56
C SER A 336 -12.14 -5.81 -7.57
N THR A 337 -12.15 -5.06 -6.46
CA THR A 337 -13.10 -3.95 -6.27
C THR A 337 -12.42 -2.64 -5.89
N VAL A 338 -13.07 -1.52 -6.26
CA VAL A 338 -12.75 -0.21 -5.71
C VAL A 338 -13.82 0.16 -4.69
N ARG A 339 -13.50 -0.03 -3.41
CA ARG A 339 -14.39 0.18 -2.27
C ARG A 339 -14.45 1.66 -1.90
N TYR A 340 -15.65 2.24 -1.87
CA TYR A 340 -15.88 3.62 -1.45
C TYR A 340 -16.36 3.66 0.00
N VAL A 341 -15.50 4.13 0.92
CA VAL A 341 -15.77 4.08 2.36
C VAL A 341 -16.10 5.45 2.91
N ALA A 342 -17.28 5.59 3.52
CA ALA A 342 -17.71 6.79 4.24
C ALA A 342 -16.94 6.88 5.58
N SER A 343 -15.82 7.57 5.58
CA SER A 343 -14.92 7.74 6.73
C SER A 343 -14.32 9.14 6.76
N THR A 344 -13.94 9.61 7.95
CA THR A 344 -13.18 10.85 8.13
C THR A 344 -11.70 10.69 7.83
N THR A 345 -11.24 9.48 7.56
CA THR A 345 -9.86 9.17 7.13
C THR A 345 -9.54 9.89 5.83
N ARG A 346 -8.35 10.49 5.77
CA ARG A 346 -7.87 11.28 4.61
C ARG A 346 -6.82 10.46 3.83
N ASN A 347 -7.22 9.33 3.26
CA ASN A 347 -6.31 8.40 2.55
C ASN A 347 -7.02 7.62 1.43
N ALA A 348 -6.22 6.92 0.62
CA ALA A 348 -6.60 5.81 -0.23
C ALA A 348 -5.53 4.72 -0.08
N MET A 349 -5.84 3.47 -0.44
CA MET A 349 -4.91 2.34 -0.36
C MET A 349 -5.18 1.36 -1.48
N GLY A 350 -4.11 0.87 -2.12
CA GLY A 350 -4.14 -0.16 -3.17
C GLY A 350 -3.44 -1.46 -2.75
N PRO A 351 -3.94 -2.19 -1.72
CA PRO A 351 -3.33 -3.46 -1.34
C PRO A 351 -3.60 -4.54 -2.39
N SER A 352 -2.70 -5.52 -2.48
CA SER A 352 -2.90 -6.73 -3.26
C SER A 352 -2.66 -7.97 -2.40
N VAL A 353 -3.28 -9.07 -2.80
CA VAL A 353 -3.09 -10.41 -2.26
C VAL A 353 -2.37 -11.24 -3.31
N SER A 354 -1.27 -11.86 -2.95
CA SER A 354 -0.45 -12.62 -3.91
C SER A 354 -0.12 -14.03 -3.41
N ASP A 355 0.02 -14.95 -4.35
CA ASP A 355 0.52 -16.29 -4.09
C ASP A 355 1.98 -16.21 -3.62
N PRO A 356 2.31 -16.62 -2.39
CA PRO A 356 3.67 -16.50 -1.88
C PRO A 356 4.66 -17.49 -2.52
N ARG A 357 4.20 -18.46 -3.31
CA ARG A 357 5.05 -19.36 -4.10
C ARG A 357 5.68 -18.64 -5.28
N THR A 358 4.90 -17.77 -5.95
CA THR A 358 5.21 -17.24 -7.29
C THR A 358 5.17 -15.73 -7.40
N GLY A 359 4.54 -15.04 -6.45
CA GLY A 359 4.24 -13.60 -6.54
C GLY A 359 3.03 -13.28 -7.43
N GLU A 360 2.27 -14.27 -7.93
CA GLU A 360 1.05 -14.02 -8.70
C GLU A 360 0.03 -13.26 -7.85
N ILE A 361 -0.37 -12.08 -8.29
CA ILE A 361 -1.45 -11.33 -7.66
C ILE A 361 -2.77 -12.02 -7.99
N ILE A 362 -3.52 -12.39 -6.96
CA ILE A 362 -4.76 -13.15 -7.07
C ILE A 362 -5.97 -12.20 -7.05
N GLU A 363 -5.89 -11.18 -6.21
CA GLU A 363 -6.94 -10.20 -5.97
C GLU A 363 -6.35 -8.90 -5.46
N SER A 364 -7.04 -7.79 -5.72
CA SER A 364 -6.71 -6.48 -5.13
C SER A 364 -7.97 -5.66 -4.94
N ASP A 365 -8.18 -5.20 -3.71
CA ASP A 365 -9.25 -4.27 -3.36
C ASP A 365 -8.66 -2.90 -3.07
N ILE A 366 -8.98 -1.91 -3.90
CA ILE A 366 -8.65 -0.52 -3.61
C ILE A 366 -9.63 0.01 -2.58
N VAL A 367 -9.12 0.66 -1.52
CA VAL A 367 -9.96 1.32 -0.51
C VAL A 367 -9.84 2.82 -0.66
N TRP A 368 -10.96 3.47 -0.97
CA TRP A 368 -11.07 4.90 -1.10
C TRP A 368 -11.88 5.50 0.04
N TYR A 369 -11.30 6.39 0.84
CA TYR A 369 -11.98 7.08 1.92
C TYR A 369 -12.56 8.41 1.47
N HIS A 370 -13.84 8.67 1.77
CA HIS A 370 -14.58 9.87 1.33
C HIS A 370 -13.85 11.17 1.66
N ASN A 371 -13.31 11.28 2.89
CA ASN A 371 -12.68 12.52 3.36
C ASN A 371 -11.31 12.80 2.72
N HIS A 372 -10.82 11.91 1.86
CA HIS A 372 -9.61 12.16 1.09
C HIS A 372 -9.78 13.34 0.11
N LEU A 373 -11.00 13.62 -0.33
CA LEU A 373 -11.37 14.80 -1.13
C LEU A 373 -10.93 16.12 -0.46
N ARG A 374 -11.04 16.20 0.87
CA ARG A 374 -10.58 17.37 1.64
C ARG A 374 -9.07 17.61 1.49
N SER A 375 -8.26 16.53 1.50
CA SER A 375 -6.82 16.62 1.30
C SER A 375 -6.46 17.18 -0.06
N TYR A 376 -7.19 16.77 -1.11
CA TYR A 376 -6.94 17.29 -2.47
C TYR A 376 -7.27 18.76 -2.55
N ARG A 377 -8.46 19.15 -2.12
CA ARG A 377 -8.89 20.56 -2.11
C ARG A 377 -7.87 21.45 -1.39
N ASN A 378 -7.49 21.09 -0.16
CA ASN A 378 -6.61 21.91 0.67
C ASN A 378 -5.22 22.04 0.03
N ARG A 379 -4.61 20.91 -0.35
CA ARG A 379 -3.26 20.93 -0.95
C ARG A 379 -3.25 21.59 -2.32
N TYR A 380 -4.30 21.40 -3.14
CA TYR A 380 -4.42 22.05 -4.45
C TYR A 380 -4.48 23.58 -4.30
N LEU A 381 -5.27 24.07 -3.34
CA LEU A 381 -5.31 25.50 -3.04
C LEU A 381 -3.93 26.03 -2.63
N LEU A 382 -3.27 25.34 -1.69
CA LEU A 382 -2.00 25.80 -1.12
C LEU A 382 -0.84 25.77 -2.14
N GLU A 383 -0.77 24.73 -2.95
CA GLU A 383 0.34 24.52 -3.88
C GLU A 383 0.14 25.18 -5.23
N THR A 384 -1.12 25.38 -5.66
CA THR A 384 -1.39 25.92 -7.00
C THR A 384 -2.13 27.25 -7.01
N GLY A 385 -2.75 27.67 -5.91
CA GLY A 385 -3.62 28.86 -5.87
C GLY A 385 -2.95 30.17 -6.29
N ALA A 386 -1.62 30.29 -6.16
CA ALA A 386 -0.90 31.44 -6.66
C ALA A 386 -0.98 31.58 -8.20
N ALA A 387 -0.83 30.46 -8.92
CA ALA A 387 -0.84 30.40 -10.39
C ALA A 387 -2.20 30.01 -10.97
N ASN A 388 -3.05 29.31 -10.21
CA ASN A 388 -4.34 28.76 -10.65
C ASN A 388 -5.53 29.43 -9.98
N PRO A 389 -6.28 30.33 -10.66
CA PRO A 389 -7.47 30.95 -10.09
C PRO A 389 -8.56 29.97 -9.66
N SER A 390 -8.72 28.82 -10.35
CA SER A 390 -9.73 27.81 -10.01
C SER A 390 -9.49 27.13 -8.66
N ALA A 391 -8.25 27.18 -8.13
CA ALA A 391 -7.92 26.63 -6.83
C ALA A 391 -8.23 27.57 -5.64
N ARG A 392 -8.57 28.84 -5.89
CA ARG A 392 -8.75 29.90 -4.87
C ARG A 392 -10.10 29.83 -4.16
N THR A 393 -10.54 28.64 -3.76
CA THR A 393 -11.88 28.44 -3.18
C THR A 393 -11.93 27.15 -2.39
N LEU A 394 -12.84 27.07 -1.41
CA LEU A 394 -13.22 25.80 -0.75
C LEU A 394 -14.17 24.94 -1.61
N PHE A 395 -14.74 25.52 -2.67
CA PHE A 395 -15.66 24.87 -3.60
C PHE A 395 -14.99 24.58 -4.94
N THR A 396 -13.88 23.83 -4.88
CA THR A 396 -13.12 23.46 -6.08
C THR A 396 -14.05 22.81 -7.13
N PRO A 397 -14.00 23.22 -8.40
CA PRO A 397 -14.87 22.70 -9.46
C PRO A 397 -14.81 21.17 -9.58
N GLU A 398 -15.95 20.54 -9.88
CA GLU A 398 -16.05 19.06 -10.01
C GLU A 398 -15.01 18.48 -10.96
N LYS A 399 -14.75 19.14 -12.09
CA LYS A 399 -13.76 18.69 -13.07
C LYS A 399 -12.35 18.63 -12.47
N GLU A 400 -11.95 19.63 -11.70
CA GLU A 400 -10.65 19.70 -11.04
C GLU A 400 -10.52 18.58 -9.99
N ILE A 401 -11.52 18.44 -9.11
CA ILE A 401 -11.56 17.34 -8.13
C ILE A 401 -11.54 15.98 -8.83
N GLY A 402 -12.28 15.83 -9.92
CA GLY A 402 -12.32 14.59 -10.70
C GLY A 402 -10.95 14.20 -11.27
N GLU A 403 -10.19 15.15 -11.82
CA GLU A 403 -8.82 14.89 -12.29
C GLU A 403 -7.88 14.54 -11.14
N MET A 404 -8.05 15.14 -9.96
CA MET A 404 -7.30 14.75 -8.75
C MET A 404 -7.66 13.33 -8.31
N MET A 405 -8.93 12.94 -8.39
CA MET A 405 -9.36 11.57 -8.10
C MET A 405 -8.77 10.58 -9.11
N ARG A 406 -8.82 10.92 -10.43
CA ARG A 406 -8.24 10.11 -11.50
C ARG A 406 -6.76 9.83 -11.28
N GLN A 407 -5.94 10.87 -10.98
CA GLN A 407 -4.52 10.67 -10.72
C GLN A 407 -4.24 9.75 -9.52
N VAL A 408 -5.07 9.84 -8.47
CA VAL A 408 -4.84 9.02 -7.26
C VAL A 408 -5.34 7.60 -7.47
N ILE A 409 -6.49 7.40 -8.12
CA ILE A 409 -6.90 6.02 -8.41
C ILE A 409 -5.90 5.35 -9.37
N ALA A 410 -5.34 6.07 -10.34
CA ALA A 410 -4.27 5.54 -11.18
C ALA A 410 -3.04 5.16 -10.36
N HIS A 411 -2.68 5.96 -9.33
CA HIS A 411 -1.60 5.66 -8.41
C HIS A 411 -1.89 4.39 -7.58
N GLU A 412 -3.07 4.26 -6.98
CA GLU A 412 -3.46 3.07 -6.20
C GLU A 412 -3.51 1.80 -7.08
N ILE A 413 -3.98 1.92 -8.32
CA ILE A 413 -3.89 0.83 -9.29
C ILE A 413 -2.44 0.46 -9.59
N GLY A 414 -1.52 1.41 -9.68
CA GLY A 414 -0.09 1.12 -9.82
C GLY A 414 0.43 0.21 -8.70
N HIS A 415 0.05 0.48 -7.44
CA HIS A 415 0.35 -0.43 -6.32
C HIS A 415 -0.28 -1.80 -6.49
N ALA A 416 -1.52 -1.84 -6.94
CA ALA A 416 -2.25 -3.08 -7.22
C ALA A 416 -1.68 -3.87 -8.41
N LEU A 417 -0.91 -3.22 -9.28
CA LEU A 417 -0.15 -3.85 -10.35
C LEU A 417 1.24 -4.33 -9.93
N GLY A 418 1.69 -3.98 -8.73
CA GLY A 418 2.97 -4.40 -8.16
C GLY A 418 4.03 -3.29 -8.03
N LEU A 419 3.70 -2.03 -8.35
CA LEU A 419 4.64 -0.92 -8.33
C LEU A 419 4.72 -0.25 -6.95
N PRO A 420 5.88 -0.10 -6.32
CA PRO A 420 6.09 0.75 -5.15
C PRO A 420 6.22 2.22 -5.56
N HIS A 421 6.33 3.11 -4.58
CA HIS A 421 6.64 4.51 -4.86
C HIS A 421 8.00 4.68 -5.51
N ASN A 422 8.07 5.56 -6.52
CA ASN A 422 9.32 6.02 -7.12
C ASN A 422 9.46 7.54 -6.91
N MET A 423 10.09 7.94 -5.79
CA MET A 423 10.27 9.36 -5.41
C MET A 423 11.36 10.07 -6.24
N LYS A 424 12.17 9.31 -7.00
CA LYS A 424 13.23 9.86 -7.84
C LYS A 424 12.70 10.38 -9.17
N ALA A 425 11.52 9.95 -9.58
CA ALA A 425 10.92 10.28 -10.87
C ALA A 425 10.64 11.78 -11.06
N SER A 426 10.30 12.49 -9.99
CA SER A 426 10.04 13.93 -10.05
C SER A 426 11.30 14.77 -10.28
N SER A 427 12.49 14.25 -9.94
CA SER A 427 13.77 14.95 -10.18
C SER A 427 14.27 14.84 -11.64
N ALA A 428 13.60 14.07 -12.48
CA ALA A 428 14.02 13.86 -13.88
C ALA A 428 13.72 15.07 -14.80
N TYR A 429 12.79 15.93 -14.43
CA TYR A 429 12.39 17.07 -15.26
C TYR A 429 12.99 18.38 -14.76
N PRO A 430 13.54 19.22 -15.67
CA PRO A 430 14.03 20.55 -15.31
C PRO A 430 12.92 21.41 -14.69
N VAL A 431 13.22 22.11 -13.60
CA VAL A 431 12.27 23.02 -12.93
C VAL A 431 11.66 24.03 -13.90
N ASP A 432 12.44 24.59 -14.83
CA ASP A 432 11.93 25.54 -15.82
C ASP A 432 10.95 24.93 -16.80
N SER A 433 11.13 23.66 -17.16
CA SER A 433 10.21 22.92 -18.01
C SER A 433 8.83 22.74 -17.36
N LEU A 434 8.79 22.59 -16.03
CA LEU A 434 7.54 22.48 -15.28
C LEU A 434 6.70 23.76 -15.24
N ARG A 435 7.28 24.90 -15.67
CA ARG A 435 6.61 26.16 -15.87
C ARG A 435 6.10 26.36 -17.31
N SER A 436 6.31 25.37 -18.18
CA SER A 436 5.84 25.40 -19.56
C SER A 436 4.55 24.57 -19.72
N GLY A 437 3.48 25.21 -20.17
CA GLY A 437 2.22 24.51 -20.48
C GLY A 437 2.40 23.44 -21.55
N ASN A 438 3.13 23.73 -22.61
CA ASN A 438 3.40 22.75 -23.67
C ASN A 438 4.14 21.50 -23.14
N PHE A 439 5.07 21.69 -22.21
CA PHE A 439 5.79 20.59 -21.59
C PHE A 439 4.88 19.80 -20.65
N THR A 440 4.23 20.47 -19.71
CA THR A 440 3.46 19.81 -18.65
C THR A 440 2.20 19.12 -19.16
N GLN A 441 1.55 19.66 -20.21
CA GLN A 441 0.42 18.97 -20.86
C GLN A 441 0.87 17.66 -21.54
N LYS A 442 2.08 17.62 -22.10
CA LYS A 442 2.60 16.44 -22.80
C LYS A 442 3.21 15.41 -21.86
N PHE A 443 4.04 15.84 -20.91
CA PHE A 443 4.88 14.95 -20.10
C PHE A 443 4.43 14.84 -18.64
N GLY A 444 3.47 15.66 -18.19
CA GLY A 444 3.09 15.72 -16.78
C GLY A 444 4.12 16.46 -15.93
N ILE A 445 4.14 16.16 -14.64
CA ILE A 445 5.02 16.83 -13.65
C ILE A 445 6.04 15.88 -13.01
N ALA A 446 5.97 14.59 -13.32
CA ALA A 446 6.93 13.54 -12.94
C ALA A 446 6.91 12.46 -14.00
N THR A 447 7.93 11.60 -14.05
CA THR A 447 8.02 10.52 -15.05
C THR A 447 7.15 9.32 -14.73
N THR A 448 6.53 9.28 -13.55
CA THR A 448 5.59 8.24 -13.13
C THR A 448 4.46 8.80 -12.30
N ILE A 449 3.31 8.13 -12.36
CA ILE A 449 2.19 8.36 -11.44
C ILE A 449 2.52 7.88 -10.01
N MET A 450 3.53 7.00 -9.84
CA MET A 450 3.94 6.43 -8.55
C MET A 450 4.80 7.35 -7.70
N ASP A 451 5.16 8.53 -8.17
CA ASP A 451 5.80 9.58 -7.37
C ASP A 451 4.77 10.28 -6.47
N TYR A 452 5.22 10.96 -5.42
CA TYR A 452 4.40 11.84 -4.59
C TYR A 452 4.52 13.33 -4.97
N ALA A 453 4.95 13.65 -6.18
CA ALA A 453 4.81 14.99 -6.75
C ALA A 453 3.32 15.38 -6.79
N ARG A 454 2.77 15.93 -5.69
CA ARG A 454 1.31 16.08 -5.51
C ARG A 454 0.73 17.02 -6.55
N TYR A 455 1.25 18.25 -6.60
CA TYR A 455 0.83 19.28 -7.53
C TYR A 455 2.03 20.09 -8.03
N ASN A 456 1.87 20.74 -9.16
CA ASN A 456 2.89 21.60 -9.75
C ASN A 456 2.97 22.93 -8.99
N TYR A 457 3.74 22.94 -7.91
CA TYR A 457 3.92 24.11 -7.06
C TYR A 457 4.97 25.10 -7.56
N VAL A 458 5.70 24.78 -8.64
CA VAL A 458 6.71 25.71 -9.24
C VAL A 458 6.11 26.63 -10.27
N ALA A 459 4.92 26.34 -10.79
CA ALA A 459 4.20 27.25 -11.69
C ALA A 459 3.97 28.60 -11.02
N GLN A 460 4.22 29.69 -11.74
CA GLN A 460 4.15 31.05 -11.23
C GLN A 460 2.94 31.80 -11.81
N PRO A 461 2.46 32.87 -11.15
CA PRO A 461 1.48 33.78 -11.76
C PRO A 461 1.90 34.22 -13.14
N GLY A 462 1.03 34.05 -14.14
CA GLY A 462 1.31 34.39 -15.54
C GLY A 462 1.80 33.20 -16.39
N ASP A 463 2.14 32.08 -15.80
CA ASP A 463 2.40 30.87 -16.58
C ASP A 463 1.06 30.35 -17.15
N GLU A 464 1.01 30.02 -18.44
CA GLU A 464 -0.23 29.66 -19.13
C GLU A 464 -0.34 28.19 -19.45
N ASN A 465 -1.57 27.67 -19.46
CA ASN A 465 -1.91 26.30 -19.84
C ASN A 465 -1.13 25.21 -19.07
N ILE A 466 -0.78 25.47 -17.82
CA ILE A 466 -0.03 24.56 -16.98
C ILE A 466 -0.90 23.36 -16.56
N ARG A 467 -0.33 22.15 -16.63
CA ARG A 467 -0.88 20.98 -15.95
C ARG A 467 -0.41 20.96 -14.51
N PHE A 468 -1.34 20.90 -13.57
CA PHE A 468 -1.04 20.91 -12.13
C PHE A 468 -0.99 19.53 -11.50
N VAL A 469 -1.54 18.50 -12.15
CA VAL A 469 -1.68 17.14 -11.61
C VAL A 469 -0.80 16.15 -12.38
N ARG A 470 -0.39 15.07 -11.73
CA ARG A 470 0.36 13.97 -12.35
C ARG A 470 -0.48 13.25 -13.41
N GLN A 471 0.18 12.48 -14.23
CA GLN A 471 -0.38 11.50 -15.17
C GLN A 471 0.61 10.35 -15.32
N LEU A 472 0.18 9.26 -15.97
CA LEU A 472 1.11 8.21 -16.36
C LEU A 472 2.22 8.80 -17.23
N GLY A 473 3.43 8.34 -16.99
CA GLY A 473 4.62 8.86 -17.64
C GLY A 473 5.50 7.77 -18.27
N PRO A 474 6.64 8.16 -18.79
CA PRO A 474 7.55 7.23 -19.46
C PRO A 474 8.10 6.13 -18.54
N TYR A 475 8.26 6.40 -17.24
CA TYR A 475 8.68 5.37 -16.30
C TYR A 475 7.59 4.31 -16.08
N ASP A 476 6.31 4.70 -16.03
CA ASP A 476 5.20 3.75 -15.93
C ASP A 476 5.18 2.81 -17.13
N ASN A 477 5.37 3.34 -18.34
CA ASN A 477 5.48 2.55 -19.55
C ASN A 477 6.65 1.56 -19.49
N TYR A 478 7.83 2.02 -19.07
CA TYR A 478 9.04 1.22 -18.93
C TYR A 478 8.88 0.11 -17.89
N SER A 479 8.34 0.45 -16.72
CA SER A 479 8.17 -0.50 -15.63
C SER A 479 7.11 -1.57 -15.96
N ILE A 480 5.97 -1.18 -16.56
CA ILE A 480 4.95 -2.15 -17.01
C ILE A 480 5.48 -3.03 -18.15
N GLU A 481 6.22 -2.48 -19.10
CA GLU A 481 6.88 -3.27 -20.15
C GLU A 481 7.81 -4.32 -19.53
N TRP A 482 8.67 -3.92 -18.61
CA TRP A 482 9.57 -4.83 -17.89
C TRP A 482 8.80 -5.90 -17.10
N GLY A 483 7.76 -5.51 -16.37
CA GLY A 483 7.02 -6.39 -15.48
C GLY A 483 6.05 -7.36 -16.18
N TYR A 484 5.48 -6.95 -17.32
CA TYR A 484 4.36 -7.68 -17.94
C TYR A 484 4.60 -8.21 -19.36
N ARG A 485 5.68 -7.80 -20.05
CA ARG A 485 5.98 -8.39 -21.35
C ARG A 485 6.09 -9.91 -21.23
N TYR A 486 5.36 -10.62 -22.09
CA TYR A 486 5.36 -12.07 -22.15
C TYR A 486 6.46 -12.57 -23.07
N PHE A 487 7.24 -13.57 -22.64
CA PHE A 487 8.33 -14.14 -23.42
C PHE A 487 8.10 -15.61 -23.75
N GLY A 488 7.27 -16.33 -22.97
CA GLY A 488 7.07 -17.78 -23.11
C GLY A 488 8.36 -18.60 -22.88
N LYS A 489 9.22 -18.10 -21.98
CA LYS A 489 10.54 -18.66 -21.66
C LYS A 489 10.64 -19.05 -20.19
N SER A 490 11.71 -19.77 -19.83
CA SER A 490 12.02 -20.04 -18.43
C SER A 490 12.34 -18.73 -17.66
N PRO A 491 12.12 -18.69 -16.34
CA PRO A 491 12.47 -17.52 -15.53
C PRO A 491 13.92 -17.06 -15.66
N GLU A 492 14.85 -17.99 -15.83
CA GLU A 492 16.29 -17.75 -16.01
C GLU A 492 16.57 -17.07 -17.35
N GLU A 493 15.97 -17.56 -18.43
CA GLU A 493 16.10 -16.93 -19.75
C GLU A 493 15.48 -15.54 -19.78
N GLU A 494 14.30 -15.36 -19.15
CA GLU A 494 13.66 -14.04 -19.01
C GLU A 494 14.55 -13.06 -18.26
N LYS A 495 15.19 -13.51 -17.17
CA LYS A 495 16.10 -12.70 -16.36
C LYS A 495 17.22 -12.09 -17.21
N GLU A 496 17.85 -12.89 -18.08
CA GLU A 496 18.93 -12.40 -18.94
C GLU A 496 18.44 -11.40 -20.00
N ILE A 497 17.26 -11.61 -20.56
CA ILE A 497 16.64 -10.67 -21.53
C ILE A 497 16.32 -9.35 -20.82
N LEU A 498 15.66 -9.42 -19.67
CA LEU A 498 15.24 -8.26 -18.90
C LEU A 498 16.41 -7.46 -18.34
N LYS A 499 17.50 -8.13 -17.94
CA LYS A 499 18.72 -7.48 -17.51
C LYS A 499 19.31 -6.58 -18.60
N LYS A 500 19.40 -7.08 -19.84
CA LYS A 500 19.85 -6.26 -20.98
C LYS A 500 18.97 -5.06 -21.23
N PHE A 501 17.65 -5.26 -21.17
CA PHE A 501 16.67 -4.19 -21.32
C PHE A 501 16.84 -3.09 -20.26
N VAL A 502 17.14 -3.46 -19.00
CA VAL A 502 17.40 -2.52 -17.92
C VAL A 502 18.77 -1.85 -18.07
N ASP A 503 19.82 -2.58 -18.46
CA ASP A 503 21.18 -2.04 -18.69
C ASP A 503 21.17 -0.86 -19.69
N GLU A 504 20.31 -0.92 -20.70
CA GLU A 504 20.20 0.11 -21.74
C GLU A 504 19.50 1.39 -21.25
N LYS A 505 18.63 1.30 -20.24
CA LYS A 505 17.70 2.38 -19.88
C LYS A 505 17.94 2.99 -18.49
N SER A 506 18.35 2.19 -17.51
CA SER A 506 18.33 2.56 -16.09
C SER A 506 19.23 3.73 -15.69
N LEU A 507 20.20 4.13 -16.50
CA LEU A 507 21.04 5.30 -16.26
C LEU A 507 20.45 6.61 -16.80
N ASN A 508 19.38 6.54 -17.59
CA ASN A 508 18.65 7.72 -18.02
C ASN A 508 17.74 8.19 -16.88
N PRO A 509 17.83 9.45 -16.43
CA PRO A 509 17.01 9.99 -15.33
C PRO A 509 15.50 9.70 -15.47
N ILE A 510 14.99 9.66 -16.71
CA ILE A 510 13.59 9.39 -17.01
C ILE A 510 13.15 7.98 -16.54
N TYR A 511 14.06 7.03 -16.47
CA TYR A 511 13.81 5.62 -16.13
C TYR A 511 14.43 5.20 -14.78
N MET A 512 15.05 6.12 -14.05
CA MET A 512 15.62 5.81 -12.74
C MET A 512 14.55 5.50 -11.71
N PHE A 513 14.84 4.50 -10.88
CA PHE A 513 14.07 4.18 -9.69
C PHE A 513 14.77 4.64 -8.42
N GLY A 514 14.00 5.20 -7.49
CA GLY A 514 14.45 5.52 -6.14
C GLY A 514 13.25 5.64 -5.20
N GLY A 515 13.22 4.76 -4.21
CA GLY A 515 12.21 4.80 -3.15
C GLY A 515 12.54 5.85 -2.08
N TYR A 516 12.11 5.63 -0.84
CA TYR A 516 12.48 6.49 0.28
C TYR A 516 13.95 6.27 0.68
N GLY A 517 14.70 7.34 0.88
CA GLY A 517 16.12 7.25 1.25
C GLY A 517 16.76 8.59 1.55
N ASN A 518 18.08 8.59 1.61
CA ASN A 518 18.90 9.79 1.84
C ASN A 518 19.34 10.48 0.54
N ASP A 519 18.94 9.93 -0.61
CA ASP A 519 19.22 10.53 -1.91
C ASP A 519 18.39 11.82 -2.09
N PRO A 520 19.03 13.00 -2.26
CA PRO A 520 18.32 14.25 -2.44
C PRO A 520 17.41 14.30 -3.68
N ASN A 521 17.65 13.43 -4.66
CA ASN A 521 16.78 13.29 -5.83
C ASN A 521 15.58 12.36 -5.57
N SER A 522 15.52 11.68 -4.42
CA SER A 522 14.47 10.72 -4.08
C SER A 522 13.65 11.19 -2.88
N GLN A 523 12.99 12.33 -3.02
CA GLN A 523 12.29 13.01 -1.93
C GLN A 523 10.78 13.06 -2.16
N THR A 524 10.02 12.68 -1.13
CA THR A 524 8.55 12.80 -1.18
C THR A 524 8.10 14.25 -1.41
N GLU A 525 7.17 14.45 -2.34
CA GLU A 525 6.55 15.73 -2.66
C GLU A 525 7.53 16.81 -3.23
N ASN A 526 8.75 16.42 -3.61
CA ASN A 526 9.63 17.28 -4.39
C ASN A 526 9.21 17.26 -5.87
N ILE A 527 9.51 18.31 -6.63
CA ILE A 527 9.41 18.34 -8.10
C ILE A 527 10.58 19.11 -8.71
N GLY A 528 11.02 18.65 -9.87
CA GLY A 528 12.12 19.24 -10.62
C GLY A 528 13.51 18.80 -10.16
N ASP A 529 14.48 19.03 -11.01
CA ASP A 529 15.88 18.61 -10.87
C ASP A 529 16.69 19.50 -9.91
N ASP A 530 16.13 20.62 -9.46
CA ASP A 530 16.78 21.57 -8.55
C ASP A 530 15.87 21.91 -7.36
N PRO A 531 16.07 21.23 -6.20
CA PRO A 531 15.28 21.45 -4.99
C PRO A 531 15.35 22.88 -4.44
N VAL A 532 16.49 23.59 -4.63
CA VAL A 532 16.64 24.98 -4.17
C VAL A 532 15.73 25.88 -4.99
N LYS A 533 15.84 25.81 -6.33
CA LYS A 533 15.04 26.60 -7.25
C LYS A 533 13.55 26.30 -7.13
N ALA A 534 13.18 25.01 -7.08
CA ALA A 534 11.79 24.60 -6.88
C ALA A 534 11.20 25.14 -5.57
N SER A 535 11.94 25.02 -4.47
CA SER A 535 11.50 25.53 -3.15
C SER A 535 11.40 27.06 -3.13
N MET A 536 12.27 27.78 -3.83
CA MET A 536 12.16 29.25 -3.98
C MET A 536 10.85 29.63 -4.67
N TYR A 537 10.50 28.98 -5.77
CA TYR A 537 9.21 29.19 -6.47
C TYR A 537 8.03 28.83 -5.56
N GLY A 538 8.10 27.69 -4.88
CA GLY A 538 7.06 27.25 -3.95
C GLY A 538 6.85 28.25 -2.81
N ILE A 539 7.91 28.74 -2.16
CA ILE A 539 7.81 29.75 -1.08
C ILE A 539 7.28 31.08 -1.63
N SER A 540 7.68 31.49 -2.85
CA SER A 540 7.11 32.66 -3.50
C SER A 540 5.59 32.55 -3.66
N ASN A 541 5.11 31.39 -4.12
CA ASN A 541 3.70 31.09 -4.23
C ASN A 541 2.98 31.06 -2.86
N LEU A 542 3.59 30.44 -1.85
CA LEU A 542 3.00 30.41 -0.49
C LEU A 542 2.84 31.80 0.12
N LYS A 543 3.73 32.76 -0.17
CA LYS A 543 3.57 34.15 0.26
C LYS A 543 2.31 34.78 -0.34
N ILE A 544 2.02 34.51 -1.62
CA ILE A 544 0.79 34.98 -2.28
C ILE A 544 -0.44 34.30 -1.65
N VAL A 545 -0.38 32.98 -1.45
CA VAL A 545 -1.47 32.22 -0.83
C VAL A 545 -1.74 32.72 0.58
N ALA A 546 -0.70 32.85 1.42
CA ALA A 546 -0.86 33.30 2.81
C ALA A 546 -1.54 34.68 2.91
N LYS A 547 -1.16 35.62 2.04
CA LYS A 547 -1.77 36.96 1.98
C LYS A 547 -3.25 36.92 1.66
N ASN A 548 -3.70 36.00 0.81
CA ASN A 548 -5.06 35.95 0.30
C ASN A 548 -5.88 34.81 0.95
N LEU A 549 -5.31 34.00 1.83
CA LEU A 549 -5.95 32.79 2.35
C LEU A 549 -7.30 33.06 3.01
N LYS A 550 -7.39 34.14 3.81
CA LYS A 550 -8.63 34.54 4.46
C LYS A 550 -9.72 34.90 3.43
N GLU A 551 -9.38 35.66 2.39
CA GLU A 551 -10.31 36.07 1.34
C GLU A 551 -10.83 34.86 0.55
N TRP A 552 -9.96 33.88 0.28
CA TRP A 552 -10.32 32.72 -0.54
C TRP A 552 -11.09 31.63 0.22
N THR A 553 -11.09 31.65 1.56
CA THR A 553 -11.55 30.50 2.36
C THR A 553 -12.56 30.82 3.44
N VAL A 554 -12.75 32.09 3.80
CA VAL A 554 -13.74 32.45 4.83
C VAL A 554 -15.04 32.91 4.17
N GLU A 555 -16.08 32.08 4.35
CA GLU A 555 -17.44 32.42 3.90
C GLU A 555 -18.10 33.45 4.83
N PRO A 556 -18.93 34.36 4.30
CA PRO A 556 -19.67 35.30 5.13
C PRO A 556 -20.51 34.58 6.18
N LYS A 557 -20.42 35.03 7.45
CA LYS A 557 -21.11 34.47 8.63
C LYS A 557 -20.58 33.13 9.16
N GLU A 558 -19.52 32.56 8.54
CA GLU A 558 -18.86 31.37 9.03
C GLU A 558 -17.75 31.70 10.06
N ASN A 559 -17.32 30.68 10.81
CA ASN A 559 -16.19 30.79 11.70
C ASN A 559 -14.84 30.63 10.94
N TYR A 560 -13.73 30.70 11.67
CA TYR A 560 -12.38 30.61 11.11
C TYR A 560 -11.76 29.20 11.13
N ASN A 561 -12.54 28.13 11.35
CA ASN A 561 -11.99 26.78 11.50
C ASN A 561 -11.28 26.27 10.23
N GLU A 562 -11.86 26.49 9.05
CA GLU A 562 -11.24 26.12 7.76
C GLU A 562 -9.95 26.92 7.54
N LEU A 563 -9.95 28.21 7.91
CA LEU A 563 -8.76 29.06 7.82
C LEU A 563 -7.66 28.57 8.76
N ASP A 564 -7.98 28.16 10.01
CA ASP A 564 -7.00 27.63 10.95
C ASP A 564 -6.37 26.33 10.45
N GLU A 565 -7.18 25.42 9.92
CA GLU A 565 -6.69 24.18 9.33
C GLU A 565 -5.77 24.45 8.14
N LEU A 566 -6.22 25.24 7.17
CA LEU A 566 -5.43 25.57 5.98
C LEU A 566 -4.14 26.29 6.31
N TYR A 567 -4.17 27.17 7.31
CA TYR A 567 -2.98 27.85 7.76
C TYR A 567 -1.97 26.87 8.39
N GLY A 568 -2.46 25.90 9.18
CA GLY A 568 -1.64 24.82 9.72
C GLY A 568 -1.02 23.95 8.61
N GLU A 569 -1.80 23.62 7.57
CA GLU A 569 -1.31 22.89 6.40
C GLU A 569 -0.31 23.72 5.57
N LEU A 570 -0.50 25.03 5.44
CA LEU A 570 0.45 25.95 4.78
C LEU A 570 1.84 25.91 5.44
N ILE A 571 1.89 25.95 6.79
CA ILE A 571 3.15 25.80 7.53
C ILE A 571 3.75 24.40 7.26
N GLY A 572 2.93 23.37 7.14
CA GLY A 572 3.35 22.01 6.77
C GLY A 572 4.01 21.97 5.38
N VAL A 573 3.42 22.63 4.38
CA VAL A 573 3.97 22.74 3.02
C VAL A 573 5.30 23.52 3.04
N TYR A 574 5.32 24.68 3.72
CA TYR A 574 6.54 25.46 3.88
C TYR A 574 7.68 24.65 4.52
N ARG A 575 7.38 23.92 5.60
CA ARG A 575 8.34 22.99 6.23
C ARG A 575 8.90 21.99 5.23
N ARG A 576 8.07 21.45 4.36
CA ARG A 576 8.49 20.46 3.35
C ARG A 576 9.49 21.05 2.37
N TYR A 577 9.24 22.25 1.86
CA TYR A 577 10.17 22.93 0.96
C TYR A 577 11.52 23.21 1.62
N ILE A 578 11.52 23.58 2.90
CA ILE A 578 12.76 23.70 3.69
C ILE A 578 13.51 22.36 3.76
N TYR A 579 12.79 21.25 4.01
CA TYR A 579 13.43 19.93 4.11
C TYR A 579 13.95 19.40 2.77
N HIS A 580 13.32 19.74 1.65
CA HIS A 580 13.86 19.39 0.34
C HIS A 580 15.26 19.96 0.12
N VAL A 581 15.47 21.19 0.56
CA VAL A 581 16.75 21.89 0.39
C VAL A 581 17.79 21.38 1.40
N ILE A 582 17.41 21.21 2.67
CA ILE A 582 18.36 20.79 3.72
C ILE A 582 18.95 19.41 3.44
N ASN A 583 18.24 18.54 2.74
CA ASN A 583 18.73 17.20 2.39
C ASN A 583 19.88 17.22 1.37
N LEU A 584 20.16 18.35 0.74
CA LEU A 584 21.38 18.54 -0.06
C LEU A 584 22.64 18.63 0.80
N VAL A 585 22.51 19.12 2.06
CA VAL A 585 23.65 19.27 2.96
C VAL A 585 24.05 17.89 3.50
N GLY A 586 25.24 17.42 3.13
CA GLY A 586 25.72 16.08 3.42
C GLY A 586 24.95 14.98 2.66
N GLY A 587 24.21 15.33 1.62
CA GLY A 587 23.45 14.38 0.81
C GLY A 587 24.33 13.52 -0.09
N ILE A 588 23.81 12.33 -0.45
CA ILE A 588 24.49 11.38 -1.34
C ILE A 588 23.48 10.93 -2.40
N TYR A 589 23.83 11.07 -3.65
CA TYR A 589 23.11 10.49 -4.77
C TYR A 589 23.38 9.00 -4.85
N ASP A 590 22.35 8.18 -5.00
CA ASP A 590 22.43 6.72 -5.18
C ASP A 590 22.00 6.34 -6.61
N THR A 591 22.90 5.74 -7.37
CA THR A 591 22.67 5.28 -8.74
C THR A 591 22.95 3.78 -8.83
N PRO A 592 21.97 2.92 -8.54
CA PRO A 592 22.11 1.48 -8.68
C PRO A 592 22.51 1.10 -10.10
N HIS A 593 23.52 0.25 -10.23
CA HIS A 593 24.05 -0.22 -11.52
C HIS A 593 24.71 -1.59 -11.37
N ASN A 594 25.07 -2.23 -12.48
CA ASN A 594 25.79 -3.49 -12.52
C ASN A 594 27.12 -3.37 -13.30
N GLU A 595 27.90 -4.43 -13.32
CA GLU A 595 29.22 -4.49 -13.98
C GLU A 595 29.19 -4.20 -15.50
N ASN A 596 28.07 -4.40 -16.18
CA ASN A 596 27.95 -4.07 -17.61
C ASN A 596 27.91 -2.55 -17.85
N GLN A 597 27.48 -1.77 -16.85
CA GLN A 597 27.33 -0.32 -16.89
C GLN A 597 28.60 0.36 -16.37
N LYS A 598 29.71 0.17 -17.13
CA LYS A 598 31.06 0.63 -16.75
C LYS A 598 31.15 2.14 -16.60
N GLY A 599 31.99 2.60 -15.68
CA GLY A 599 32.25 4.01 -15.44
C GLY A 599 31.21 4.73 -14.56
N VAL A 600 30.21 4.01 -14.07
CA VAL A 600 29.22 4.53 -13.11
C VAL A 600 29.74 4.35 -11.69
N VAL A 601 29.55 5.35 -10.85
CA VAL A 601 29.81 5.29 -9.41
C VAL A 601 28.45 5.31 -8.69
N ARG A 602 28.19 4.33 -7.83
CA ARG A 602 26.88 4.20 -7.17
C ARG A 602 26.58 5.37 -6.25
N TYR A 603 27.53 5.71 -5.38
CA TYR A 603 27.32 6.72 -4.33
C TYR A 603 28.17 7.96 -4.61
N VAL A 604 27.54 9.08 -4.91
CA VAL A 604 28.21 10.35 -5.22
C VAL A 604 27.73 11.42 -4.24
N ASN A 605 28.65 12.08 -3.56
CA ASN A 605 28.29 13.18 -2.67
C ASN A 605 27.70 14.36 -3.46
N VAL A 606 26.77 15.07 -2.84
CA VAL A 606 26.29 16.34 -3.37
C VAL A 606 27.47 17.32 -3.47
N ASP A 607 27.58 17.99 -4.60
CA ASP A 607 28.64 18.98 -4.85
C ASP A 607 28.67 20.08 -3.79
N VAL A 608 29.88 20.55 -3.42
CA VAL A 608 30.06 21.57 -2.38
C VAL A 608 29.32 22.86 -2.70
N ASP A 609 29.32 23.30 -3.97
CA ASP A 609 28.64 24.52 -4.39
C ASP A 609 27.12 24.39 -4.21
N LYS A 610 26.55 23.21 -4.47
CA LYS A 610 25.10 22.92 -4.20
C LYS A 610 24.79 22.88 -2.70
N GLN A 611 25.70 22.36 -1.88
CA GLN A 611 25.53 22.39 -0.42
C GLN A 611 25.57 23.83 0.11
N MET A 612 26.48 24.67 -0.44
CA MET A 612 26.57 26.10 -0.10
C MET A 612 25.32 26.86 -0.54
N GLU A 613 24.80 26.59 -1.74
CA GLU A 613 23.53 27.14 -2.22
C GLU A 613 22.38 26.81 -1.27
N ALA A 614 22.32 25.54 -0.79
CA ALA A 614 21.33 25.11 0.18
C ALA A 614 21.45 25.86 1.51
N LEU A 615 22.67 26.06 2.05
CA LEU A 615 22.88 26.83 3.28
C LEU A 615 22.48 28.30 3.12
N ASN A 616 22.82 28.95 2.00
CA ASN A 616 22.40 30.31 1.71
C ASN A 616 20.88 30.44 1.55
N PHE A 617 20.23 29.42 0.99
CA PHE A 617 18.77 29.36 0.96
C PHE A 617 18.19 29.27 2.38
N MET A 618 18.76 28.44 3.25
CA MET A 618 18.32 28.25 4.64
C MET A 618 18.46 29.54 5.45
N GLU A 619 19.56 30.30 5.28
CA GLU A 619 19.73 31.60 5.89
C GLU A 619 18.55 32.52 5.56
N LYS A 620 18.26 32.70 4.27
CA LYS A 620 17.24 33.64 3.77
C LYS A 620 15.81 33.19 4.10
N ASN A 621 15.52 31.91 4.01
CA ASN A 621 14.16 31.40 4.03
C ASN A 621 13.78 30.65 5.32
N LEU A 622 14.71 30.43 6.26
CA LEU A 622 14.39 29.78 7.54
C LEU A 622 14.94 30.56 8.73
N TRP A 623 16.23 30.88 8.76
CA TRP A 623 16.83 31.50 9.95
C TRP A 623 16.52 32.99 10.06
N ASN A 624 16.40 33.69 8.95
CA ASN A 624 15.86 35.04 8.96
C ASN A 624 14.34 35.02 9.28
N THR A 625 13.86 36.07 9.94
CA THR A 625 12.46 36.19 10.33
C THR A 625 11.51 36.16 9.14
N GLN A 626 10.63 35.16 9.11
CA GLN A 626 9.63 34.97 8.07
C GLN A 626 8.34 35.77 8.40
N SER A 627 8.40 37.10 8.29
CA SER A 627 7.30 38.00 8.68
C SER A 627 5.99 37.73 7.94
N TRP A 628 6.03 37.20 6.74
CA TRP A 628 4.86 36.83 5.93
C TRP A 628 4.01 35.69 6.56
N LEU A 629 4.62 34.89 7.45
CA LEU A 629 3.92 33.87 8.28
C LEU A 629 3.36 34.46 9.58
N MET A 630 3.57 35.73 9.87
CA MET A 630 3.22 36.37 11.14
C MET A 630 2.24 37.52 10.96
N ASP A 631 1.39 37.46 9.92
CA ASP A 631 0.35 38.47 9.71
C ASP A 631 -0.59 38.50 10.91
N LYS A 632 -0.49 39.59 11.69
CA LYS A 632 -1.28 39.75 12.91
C LYS A 632 -2.78 39.75 12.66
N SER A 633 -3.23 40.29 11.50
CA SER A 633 -4.66 40.34 11.18
C SER A 633 -5.27 38.95 10.92
N LEU A 634 -4.46 38.01 10.46
CA LEU A 634 -4.83 36.63 10.24
C LEU A 634 -4.65 35.80 11.53
N ILE A 635 -3.45 35.85 12.13
CA ILE A 635 -3.09 35.01 13.26
C ILE A 635 -3.99 35.25 14.47
N SER A 636 -4.35 36.50 14.76
CA SER A 636 -5.24 36.84 15.89
C SER A 636 -6.65 36.26 15.76
N GLN A 637 -7.05 35.77 14.59
CA GLN A 637 -8.34 35.12 14.38
C GLN A 637 -8.29 33.60 14.64
N ILE A 638 -7.11 32.99 14.56
CA ILE A 638 -6.97 31.53 14.55
C ILE A 638 -6.06 30.94 15.64
N LYS A 639 -5.11 31.71 16.17
CA LYS A 639 -4.08 31.23 17.12
C LYS A 639 -3.88 32.19 18.28
N ALA A 640 -4.33 31.84 19.49
CA ALA A 640 -4.12 32.62 20.69
C ALA A 640 -2.63 32.77 21.05
N GLU A 641 -1.83 31.73 20.84
CA GLU A 641 -0.41 31.67 21.19
C GLU A 641 0.52 32.14 20.06
N GLY A 642 -0.06 32.47 18.88
CA GLY A 642 0.71 32.82 17.69
C GLY A 642 1.40 31.62 17.04
N VAL A 643 2.40 31.87 16.18
CA VAL A 643 3.10 30.85 15.37
C VAL A 643 4.59 30.74 15.68
N LEU A 644 5.12 31.57 16.58
CA LEU A 644 6.55 31.60 16.89
C LEU A 644 7.10 30.27 17.36
N GLY A 645 6.37 29.56 18.22
CA GLY A 645 6.80 28.25 18.72
C GLY A 645 6.92 27.20 17.59
N SER A 646 6.02 27.22 16.61
CA SER A 646 6.08 26.34 15.44
C SER A 646 7.28 26.64 14.56
N LEU A 647 7.62 27.93 14.36
CA LEU A 647 8.77 28.35 13.55
C LEU A 647 10.09 28.05 14.27
N GLN A 648 10.19 28.31 15.58
CA GLN A 648 11.34 27.92 16.39
C GLN A 648 11.55 26.40 16.38
N GLY A 649 10.49 25.61 16.51
CA GLY A 649 10.55 24.16 16.41
C GLY A 649 11.07 23.69 15.05
N LEU A 650 10.67 24.36 13.96
CA LEU A 650 11.18 24.07 12.63
C LEU A 650 12.67 24.44 12.50
N GLN A 651 13.09 25.62 12.96
CA GLN A 651 14.48 26.06 12.94
C GLN A 651 15.38 25.08 13.72
N LEU A 652 14.97 24.69 14.92
CA LEU A 652 15.71 23.74 15.75
C LEU A 652 15.80 22.36 15.12
N SER A 653 14.71 21.88 14.54
CA SER A 653 14.66 20.59 13.85
C SER A 653 15.58 20.57 12.62
N ALA A 654 15.58 21.65 11.84
CA ALA A 654 16.48 21.83 10.69
C ALA A 654 17.95 21.88 11.12
N PHE A 655 18.25 22.62 12.18
CA PHE A 655 19.60 22.69 12.75
C PHE A 655 20.10 21.32 13.23
N ASN A 656 19.28 20.58 13.97
CA ASN A 656 19.60 19.23 14.41
C ASN A 656 19.82 18.27 13.23
N ARG A 657 19.09 18.45 12.12
CA ARG A 657 19.30 17.65 10.90
C ARG A 657 20.67 17.89 10.29
N ILE A 658 21.12 19.14 10.19
CA ILE A 658 22.46 19.49 9.68
C ILE A 658 23.55 18.90 10.57
N LEU A 659 23.36 18.95 11.90
CA LEU A 659 24.31 18.45 12.89
C LEU A 659 24.19 16.93 13.12
N SER A 660 23.28 16.23 12.43
CA SER A 660 23.11 14.79 12.66
C SER A 660 24.37 14.01 12.28
N VAL A 661 24.62 12.91 13.02
CA VAL A 661 25.79 12.03 12.81
C VAL A 661 25.87 11.53 11.39
N SER A 662 24.73 11.25 10.73
CA SER A 662 24.70 10.86 9.33
C SER A 662 25.22 11.96 8.41
N THR A 663 24.79 13.19 8.60
CA THR A 663 25.30 14.35 7.83
C THR A 663 26.78 14.55 8.05
N VAL A 664 27.26 14.43 9.31
CA VAL A 664 28.68 14.57 9.65
C VAL A 664 29.51 13.36 9.16
N SER A 665 29.00 12.15 9.24
CA SER A 665 29.75 10.93 8.85
C SER A 665 30.03 10.87 7.35
N TYR A 666 29.14 11.34 6.50
CA TYR A 666 29.33 11.33 5.05
C TYR A 666 30.22 12.49 4.56
N THR A 667 30.36 13.56 5.32
CA THR A 667 31.31 14.63 5.03
C THR A 667 32.75 14.27 5.39
N HIS A 668 33.01 13.11 6.01
CA HIS A 668 34.22 12.76 6.75
C HIS A 668 35.47 12.44 5.96
N LEU A 669 35.49 12.41 4.64
CA LEU A 669 36.78 12.24 3.95
C LEU A 669 37.53 13.57 3.71
N ARG A 670 36.88 14.75 3.86
CA ARG A 670 37.54 16.06 3.77
C ARG A 670 36.88 17.24 4.53
N ALA A 671 35.85 17.03 5.33
CA ALA A 671 34.98 18.12 5.80
C ALA A 671 35.07 18.41 7.30
N HIS A 672 36.14 18.05 7.98
CA HIS A 672 36.36 18.54 9.34
C HIS A 672 36.49 20.07 9.40
N GLU A 673 36.74 20.71 8.26
CA GLU A 673 36.92 22.17 8.20
C GLU A 673 35.73 22.93 7.63
N THR A 674 34.88 22.34 6.77
CA THR A 674 33.89 23.12 6.03
C THR A 674 32.52 23.23 6.69
N SER A 675 31.92 22.12 7.13
CA SER A 675 30.55 22.16 7.64
C SER A 675 30.46 22.75 9.04
N LEU A 676 31.39 22.40 9.94
CA LEU A 676 31.43 23.01 11.28
C LEU A 676 31.85 24.48 11.25
N HIS A 677 32.82 24.86 10.40
CA HIS A 677 33.22 26.24 10.23
C HIS A 677 32.15 27.10 9.60
N LEU A 678 31.33 26.55 8.66
CA LEU A 678 30.22 27.25 8.03
C LEU A 678 29.05 27.46 8.98
N VAL A 679 28.69 26.41 9.75
CA VAL A 679 27.67 26.53 10.78
C VAL A 679 28.12 27.48 11.88
N CYS A 680 29.39 27.41 12.34
CA CYS A 680 29.92 28.34 13.34
C CYS A 680 29.99 29.77 12.80
N ARG A 681 30.32 29.97 11.50
CA ARG A 681 30.35 31.31 10.90
C ARG A 681 28.94 31.90 10.77
N LEU A 682 27.94 31.11 10.39
CA LEU A 682 26.54 31.50 10.34
C LEU A 682 25.92 31.77 11.72
N LEU A 683 26.50 31.24 12.81
CA LEU A 683 26.06 31.49 14.18
C LEU A 683 26.79 32.64 14.87
N LEU A 684 27.91 33.10 14.30
CA LEU A 684 28.74 34.18 14.89
C LEU A 684 28.61 35.51 14.14
N GLU A 685 28.02 35.54 12.95
CA GLU A 685 27.55 36.73 12.23
C GLU A 685 26.04 36.97 12.48
#